data_35314b982209304fc9f25f3f3b3dbe07
#
_entry.id   35314b982209304fc9f25f3f3b3dbe07
#
_cell.length_a   1.000
_cell.length_b   1.000
_cell.length_c   1.000
_cell.angle_alpha   90.00
_cell.angle_beta   90.00
_cell.angle_gamma   90.00
#
_symmetry.space_group_name_H-M   'P 1'
#
loop_
_entity.id
_entity.type
_entity.pdbx_description
1 polymer ?
#
loop_
_entity_poly.entity_id
_entity_poly.type
_entity_poly.pdbx_seq_one_letter_code
_entity_poly.pdbx_strand_id
1 'polypeptide(L)'
;MQGVVNEEFKMMGLSTRGDAMAAVVDFLERCDDPHAALSQMLDELDAKALSTSIVDLRCAEEVIHAVDKLNGTGAFAAPDGTGTAALLDDEDGITIVDAFDMPRYGYDTQRKVFHENVSKEKTINAGAESKIELYRERFHLLQQRVARHRMFVKPAFNAGGAAAQRTYCELTPLTGLLGHSVGTKYVMGCLSQLEDDRFFLEDLSGQIQVDVSNAATSSGLYTENCIVVAEGEVRKADGVLEVRALGFPPAESREDTRNATNFIDFIGAGRLRPKDIERMVDEEAASTSDMFVVLSDVWLDRESTFTRLRTVFEGFDSLDAIPSMFVLMGDFSSKPFGPTHFGFVEYSKGFDKLAELVREFPRLRQEARWVIVPGPGDPGVTSALPRPPLMPSLTNALRDALPRVTFTSNPARVRYRSQDLVFLREDLQSRMRRNCILPPADIEDTPADRAKMVEAKRKTLERVARNERRAERRAALRAKKLGGVGMEIGGAGSGDENAEPNGATAEDLFDAAMEQETNNENDNAENDEDMNDEDVVSDDEVSEDEEETDEEANEWENRPLFRHLAATLVQQAHLAPLPIAQLPVYWEHDHALRLYPAPHCVVLGDRTEQQALAKFEDTELVNPGCFADDGSFAVYRPATREVEFSAV
;
A
#
# COMPACT_ATOMS: atom_id res chain seq x y z
N MET A 1 -27.10 -40.12 6.05
CA MET A 1 -25.88 -39.30 6.05
C MET A 1 -24.61 -40.10 6.42
N GLN A 2 -24.58 -40.84 7.54
CA GLN A 2 -23.38 -41.56 8.04
C GLN A 2 -22.70 -42.46 6.98
N GLY A 3 -23.47 -43.21 6.13
CA GLY A 3 -22.93 -44.05 5.07
C GLY A 3 -22.17 -43.27 3.99
N VAL A 4 -22.74 -42.14 3.59
CA VAL A 4 -22.15 -41.23 2.57
C VAL A 4 -20.86 -40.62 3.09
N VAL A 5 -20.88 -40.09 4.31
CA VAL A 5 -19.68 -39.54 4.97
C VAL A 5 -18.56 -40.56 5.03
N ASN A 6 -18.87 -41.78 5.41
CA ASN A 6 -17.87 -42.87 5.57
C ASN A 6 -17.28 -43.29 4.20
N GLU A 7 -18.07 -43.26 3.10
CA GLU A 7 -17.58 -43.58 1.77
C GLU A 7 -16.64 -42.45 1.25
N GLU A 8 -17.04 -41.21 1.40
CA GLU A 8 -16.23 -40.05 0.96
C GLU A 8 -14.89 -39.97 1.73
N PHE A 9 -14.90 -40.15 3.06
CA PHE A 9 -13.68 -40.17 3.85
C PHE A 9 -12.75 -41.34 3.46
N LYS A 10 -13.31 -42.48 3.15
CA LYS A 10 -12.53 -43.64 2.64
C LYS A 10 -11.93 -43.39 1.27
N MET A 11 -12.63 -42.65 0.38
CA MET A 11 -12.10 -42.31 -0.94
C MET A 11 -10.88 -41.40 -0.82
N MET A 12 -10.83 -40.56 0.18
CA MET A 12 -9.66 -39.75 0.54
C MET A 12 -8.59 -40.48 1.35
N GLY A 13 -8.77 -41.79 1.61
CA GLY A 13 -7.83 -42.57 2.41
C GLY A 13 -7.85 -42.26 3.91
N LEU A 14 -8.91 -41.58 4.38
CA LEU A 14 -9.11 -41.22 5.78
C LEU A 14 -10.02 -42.21 6.49
N SER A 15 -9.76 -42.43 7.77
CA SER A 15 -10.62 -43.20 8.68
C SER A 15 -11.04 -42.29 9.85
N THR A 16 -12.30 -42.35 10.24
CA THR A 16 -12.86 -41.54 11.32
C THR A 16 -13.09 -42.38 12.58
N ARG A 17 -12.85 -41.78 13.74
CA ARG A 17 -13.29 -42.39 15.04
C ARG A 17 -14.79 -42.19 15.17
N GLY A 18 -15.43 -43.09 15.97
CA GLY A 18 -16.88 -43.10 16.12
C GLY A 18 -17.45 -41.80 16.70
N ASP A 19 -16.74 -41.16 17.62
CA ASP A 19 -17.04 -39.86 18.22
C ASP A 19 -16.91 -38.70 17.21
N ALA A 20 -15.85 -38.68 16.39
CA ALA A 20 -15.65 -37.76 15.31
C ALA A 20 -16.73 -37.90 14.22
N MET A 21 -17.09 -39.13 13.85
CA MET A 21 -18.15 -39.45 12.91
C MET A 21 -19.52 -38.92 13.39
N ALA A 22 -19.81 -39.09 14.69
CA ALA A 22 -21.06 -38.58 15.26
C ALA A 22 -21.14 -37.05 15.21
N ALA A 23 -20.05 -36.33 15.52
CA ALA A 23 -19.98 -34.89 15.44
C ALA A 23 -20.15 -34.36 14.00
N VAL A 24 -19.50 -35.03 13.01
CA VAL A 24 -19.64 -34.69 11.60
C VAL A 24 -21.07 -34.85 11.09
N VAL A 25 -21.70 -36.01 11.43
CA VAL A 25 -23.08 -36.28 10.99
C VAL A 25 -24.07 -35.30 11.64
N ASP A 26 -23.92 -35.00 12.94
CA ASP A 26 -24.76 -34.03 13.65
C ASP A 26 -24.62 -32.61 13.07
N PHE A 27 -23.44 -32.22 12.65
CA PHE A 27 -23.24 -30.95 11.95
C PHE A 27 -23.92 -30.94 10.56
N LEU A 28 -23.70 -31.96 9.73
CA LEU A 28 -24.27 -32.02 8.41
C LEU A 28 -25.79 -32.10 8.40
N GLU A 29 -26.42 -32.69 9.44
CA GLU A 29 -27.87 -32.73 9.58
C GLU A 29 -28.48 -31.33 9.91
N ARG A 30 -27.66 -30.42 10.38
CA ARG A 30 -28.07 -29.03 10.66
C ARG A 30 -27.84 -28.06 9.50
N CYS A 31 -27.07 -28.46 8.48
CA CYS A 31 -26.79 -27.64 7.32
C CYS A 31 -27.93 -27.69 6.30
N ASP A 32 -28.23 -26.56 5.63
CA ASP A 32 -29.24 -26.46 4.57
C ASP A 32 -28.88 -27.33 3.35
N ASP A 33 -27.58 -27.42 3.00
CA ASP A 33 -27.04 -28.33 1.98
C ASP A 33 -25.93 -29.23 2.56
N PRO A 34 -26.30 -30.42 3.03
CA PRO A 34 -25.35 -31.35 3.64
C PRO A 34 -24.26 -31.86 2.69
N HIS A 35 -24.52 -31.91 1.38
CA HIS A 35 -23.52 -32.36 0.40
C HIS A 35 -22.48 -31.31 0.10
N ALA A 36 -22.89 -30.05 -0.04
CA ALA A 36 -21.97 -28.94 -0.16
C ALA A 36 -21.10 -28.80 1.11
N ALA A 37 -21.71 -28.87 2.30
CA ALA A 37 -20.98 -28.82 3.57
C ALA A 37 -19.98 -29.97 3.73
N LEU A 38 -20.34 -31.21 3.32
CA LEU A 38 -19.44 -32.35 3.33
C LEU A 38 -18.24 -32.15 2.37
N SER A 39 -18.48 -31.65 1.16
CA SER A 39 -17.41 -31.34 0.23
C SER A 39 -16.43 -30.30 0.82
N GLN A 40 -16.97 -29.28 1.47
CA GLN A 40 -16.18 -28.25 2.16
C GLN A 40 -15.35 -28.84 3.31
N MET A 41 -15.91 -29.76 4.07
CA MET A 41 -15.17 -30.44 5.15
C MET A 41 -14.04 -31.30 4.61
N LEU A 42 -14.22 -31.97 3.49
CA LEU A 42 -13.19 -32.77 2.84
C LEU A 42 -12.05 -31.91 2.31
N ASP A 43 -12.38 -30.77 1.71
CA ASP A 43 -11.40 -29.79 1.23
C ASP A 43 -10.57 -29.22 2.41
N GLU A 44 -11.20 -28.96 3.56
CA GLU A 44 -10.51 -28.49 4.77
C GLU A 44 -9.61 -29.57 5.38
N LEU A 45 -10.03 -30.83 5.34
CA LEU A 45 -9.21 -31.96 5.82
C LEU A 45 -7.99 -32.21 4.93
N ASP A 46 -8.14 -32.07 3.60
CA ASP A 46 -7.04 -32.20 2.65
C ASP A 46 -6.02 -31.06 2.85
N ALA A 47 -6.52 -29.84 3.08
CA ALA A 47 -5.69 -28.67 3.35
C ALA A 47 -4.88 -28.78 4.66
N LYS A 48 -5.38 -29.49 5.68
CA LYS A 48 -4.70 -29.65 6.97
C LYS A 48 -3.49 -30.56 6.95
N ALA A 49 -3.22 -31.30 5.85
CA ALA A 49 -2.11 -32.22 5.73
C ALA A 49 -1.93 -33.08 7.01
N LEU A 50 -2.96 -33.87 7.34
CA LEU A 50 -3.02 -34.65 8.58
C LEU A 50 -1.77 -35.54 8.76
N SER A 51 -1.17 -35.47 9.92
CA SER A 51 -0.02 -36.32 10.27
C SER A 51 -0.36 -37.82 10.36
N THR A 52 -1.65 -38.15 10.46
CA THR A 52 -2.21 -39.51 10.50
C THR A 52 -3.46 -39.56 9.61
N SER A 53 -3.71 -40.72 9.00
CA SER A 53 -4.95 -40.97 8.23
C SER A 53 -6.19 -41.18 9.10
N ILE A 54 -6.13 -40.83 10.39
CA ILE A 54 -7.24 -40.99 11.35
C ILE A 54 -7.72 -39.60 11.78
N VAL A 55 -8.98 -39.29 11.49
CA VAL A 55 -9.67 -38.08 11.96
C VAL A 55 -10.23 -38.38 13.38
N ASP A 56 -9.68 -37.69 14.36
CA ASP A 56 -10.17 -37.73 15.75
C ASP A 56 -11.22 -36.63 16.00
N LEU A 57 -11.85 -36.64 17.17
CA LEU A 57 -12.90 -35.70 17.53
C LEU A 57 -12.42 -34.22 17.45
N ARG A 58 -11.21 -33.98 17.94
CA ARG A 58 -10.65 -32.63 17.94
C ARG A 58 -10.45 -32.08 16.50
N CYS A 59 -9.90 -32.94 15.63
CA CYS A 59 -9.74 -32.58 14.22
C CYS A 59 -11.10 -32.35 13.52
N ALA A 60 -12.10 -33.20 13.84
CA ALA A 60 -13.46 -33.02 13.32
C ALA A 60 -14.11 -31.72 13.81
N GLU A 61 -13.97 -31.40 15.10
CA GLU A 61 -14.50 -30.13 15.66
C GLU A 61 -13.82 -28.92 15.06
N GLU A 62 -12.50 -28.93 14.83
CA GLU A 62 -11.77 -27.85 14.19
C GLU A 62 -12.22 -27.64 12.74
N VAL A 63 -12.49 -28.72 12.00
CA VAL A 63 -12.99 -28.66 10.63
C VAL A 63 -14.44 -28.20 10.60
N ILE A 64 -15.29 -28.70 11.49
CA ILE A 64 -16.68 -28.26 11.64
C ILE A 64 -16.70 -26.73 11.92
N HIS A 65 -15.87 -26.28 12.85
CA HIS A 65 -15.79 -24.85 13.17
C HIS A 65 -15.31 -24.02 11.98
N ALA A 66 -14.36 -24.52 11.19
CA ALA A 66 -13.89 -23.84 9.97
C ALA A 66 -15.01 -23.74 8.92
N VAL A 67 -15.76 -24.83 8.71
CA VAL A 67 -16.87 -24.87 7.73
C VAL A 67 -18.09 -24.07 8.21
N ASP A 68 -18.41 -24.11 9.50
CA ASP A 68 -19.47 -23.31 10.09
C ASP A 68 -19.19 -21.81 9.98
N LYS A 69 -17.93 -21.43 10.19
CA LYS A 69 -17.46 -20.05 9.96
C LYS A 69 -17.55 -19.64 8.48
N LEU A 70 -17.32 -20.58 7.55
CA LEU A 70 -17.45 -20.33 6.11
C LEU A 70 -18.91 -20.20 5.65
N ASN A 71 -19.83 -20.93 6.26
CA ASN A 71 -21.22 -20.98 5.86
C ASN A 71 -22.12 -19.99 6.62
N GLY A 72 -21.57 -19.21 7.59
CA GLY A 72 -22.30 -18.18 8.31
C GLY A 72 -23.49 -18.67 9.16
N THR A 73 -23.60 -19.99 9.42
CA THR A 73 -24.75 -20.57 10.11
C THR A 73 -24.78 -20.26 11.61
N GLY A 74 -23.67 -19.74 12.19
CA GLY A 74 -23.64 -19.21 13.57
C GLY A 74 -24.04 -20.20 14.67
N ALA A 75 -24.05 -21.51 14.40
CA ALA A 75 -24.56 -22.52 15.33
C ALA A 75 -23.62 -22.80 16.52
N PHE A 76 -22.38 -22.32 16.46
CA PHE A 76 -21.40 -22.42 17.56
C PHE A 76 -20.79 -21.04 17.86
N ALA A 77 -21.56 -20.16 18.50
CA ALA A 77 -20.98 -18.99 19.17
C ALA A 77 -20.23 -19.48 20.43
N ALA A 78 -18.91 -19.34 20.43
CA ALA A 78 -18.12 -19.53 21.66
C ALA A 78 -18.56 -18.51 22.71
N PRO A 79 -18.61 -18.86 24.02
CA PRO A 79 -19.10 -17.96 25.06
C PRO A 79 -18.18 -16.77 25.40
N ASP A 80 -17.04 -16.64 24.75
CA ASP A 80 -16.06 -15.58 25.00
C ASP A 80 -16.04 -14.60 23.82
N GLY A 81 -16.62 -13.43 24.07
CA GLY A 81 -16.86 -12.35 23.13
C GLY A 81 -15.62 -11.68 22.51
N THR A 82 -14.76 -12.43 21.82
CA THR A 82 -13.75 -11.88 20.92
C THR A 82 -14.19 -12.13 19.48
N GLY A 83 -14.92 -11.15 18.95
CA GLY A 83 -15.54 -11.24 17.64
C GLY A 83 -14.56 -11.20 16.48
N THR A 84 -14.56 -12.28 15.70
CA THR A 84 -14.03 -12.32 14.34
C THR A 84 -15.06 -12.85 13.32
N ALA A 85 -16.35 -12.78 13.63
CA ALA A 85 -17.43 -13.34 12.80
C ALA A 85 -18.25 -12.29 12.04
N ALA A 86 -17.63 -11.23 11.53
CA ALA A 86 -18.35 -10.18 10.78
C ALA A 86 -17.81 -9.96 9.36
N LEU A 87 -17.28 -10.99 8.70
CA LEU A 87 -16.45 -10.75 7.50
C LEU A 87 -17.04 -11.24 6.16
N LEU A 88 -18.27 -11.76 6.11
CA LEU A 88 -18.80 -12.33 4.85
C LEU A 88 -20.15 -11.79 4.38
N ASP A 89 -20.71 -10.77 5.06
CA ASP A 89 -22.04 -10.23 4.69
C ASP A 89 -21.97 -8.75 4.29
N ASP A 90 -20.92 -8.35 3.56
CA ASP A 90 -20.89 -7.01 2.97
C ASP A 90 -21.28 -7.13 1.48
N GLU A 91 -22.45 -6.63 1.14
CA GLU A 91 -23.02 -6.62 -0.21
C GLU A 91 -22.05 -6.03 -1.28
N ASP A 92 -21.07 -5.25 -0.84
CA ASP A 92 -20.09 -4.58 -1.72
C ASP A 92 -18.85 -5.42 -2.03
N GLY A 93 -18.67 -6.58 -1.41
CA GLY A 93 -17.47 -7.43 -1.58
C GLY A 93 -16.16 -6.80 -1.08
N ILE A 94 -16.24 -5.80 -0.17
CA ILE A 94 -15.07 -5.12 0.41
C ILE A 94 -14.88 -5.62 1.85
N THR A 95 -13.73 -6.22 2.14
CA THR A 95 -13.33 -6.63 3.48
C THR A 95 -12.12 -5.81 3.92
N ILE A 96 -12.19 -5.17 5.08
CA ILE A 96 -11.11 -4.38 5.66
C ILE A 96 -10.54 -5.15 6.83
N VAL A 97 -9.21 -5.39 6.81
CA VAL A 97 -8.51 -6.13 7.85
C VAL A 97 -7.53 -5.20 8.56
N ASP A 98 -7.64 -5.16 9.88
CA ASP A 98 -6.69 -4.45 10.73
C ASP A 98 -5.39 -5.25 10.87
N ALA A 99 -4.25 -4.56 10.86
CA ALA A 99 -2.94 -5.21 10.98
C ALA A 99 -2.77 -6.00 12.29
N PHE A 100 -3.47 -5.61 13.35
CA PHE A 100 -3.41 -6.30 14.64
C PHE A 100 -4.23 -7.58 14.68
N ASP A 101 -5.22 -7.71 13.79
CA ASP A 101 -6.08 -8.90 13.70
C ASP A 101 -5.52 -9.96 12.75
N MET A 102 -4.50 -9.61 11.94
CA MET A 102 -3.91 -10.54 10.97
C MET A 102 -3.36 -11.80 11.63
N PRO A 103 -3.59 -12.99 11.03
CA PRO A 103 -3.02 -14.25 11.53
C PRO A 103 -1.49 -14.27 11.31
N ARG A 104 -0.76 -14.87 12.26
CA ARG A 104 0.69 -15.04 12.15
C ARG A 104 1.02 -16.43 11.66
N TYR A 105 1.68 -16.51 10.50
CA TYR A 105 2.18 -17.76 9.94
C TYR A 105 3.69 -17.84 10.00
N GLY A 106 4.22 -18.98 10.50
CA GLY A 106 5.62 -19.35 10.47
C GLY A 106 5.88 -20.44 9.42
N TYR A 107 7.06 -20.43 8.80
CA TYR A 107 7.45 -21.48 7.86
C TYR A 107 8.29 -22.58 8.56
N ASP A 108 7.79 -23.80 8.52
CA ASP A 108 8.54 -24.99 8.98
C ASP A 108 9.46 -25.48 7.86
N THR A 109 10.76 -25.27 8.04
CA THR A 109 11.78 -25.64 7.06
C THR A 109 11.95 -27.14 6.87
N GLN A 110 11.59 -27.96 7.88
CA GLN A 110 11.68 -29.41 7.82
C GLN A 110 10.50 -30.03 7.07
N ARG A 111 9.29 -29.55 7.38
CA ARG A 111 8.06 -30.00 6.73
C ARG A 111 7.77 -29.27 5.43
N LYS A 112 8.40 -28.12 5.20
CA LYS A 112 8.21 -27.22 4.04
C LYS A 112 6.77 -26.72 3.90
N VAL A 113 6.11 -26.43 5.02
CA VAL A 113 4.75 -25.92 5.08
C VAL A 113 4.66 -24.71 6.02
N PHE A 114 3.69 -23.85 5.76
CA PHE A 114 3.32 -22.79 6.70
C PHE A 114 2.39 -23.35 7.77
N HIS A 115 2.56 -22.89 8.99
CA HIS A 115 1.68 -23.21 10.13
C HIS A 115 1.29 -21.91 10.85
N GLU A 116 0.07 -21.84 11.30
CA GLU A 116 -0.42 -20.71 12.07
C GLU A 116 0.05 -20.80 13.53
N ASN A 117 0.60 -19.69 14.03
CA ASN A 117 1.04 -19.57 15.41
C ASN A 117 -0.11 -19.06 16.30
N VAL A 118 -1.06 -19.94 16.63
CA VAL A 118 -2.27 -19.60 17.43
C VAL A 118 -1.96 -19.39 18.92
N SER A 119 -0.81 -19.86 19.43
CA SER A 119 -0.59 -20.10 20.86
C SER A 119 -0.05 -18.93 21.69
N LYS A 120 0.16 -17.74 21.10
CA LYS A 120 0.68 -16.58 21.84
C LYS A 120 -0.23 -15.37 21.66
N GLU A 121 -0.68 -14.81 22.79
CA GLU A 121 -1.20 -13.44 22.80
C GLU A 121 -0.10 -12.51 22.26
N LYS A 122 -0.40 -11.82 21.18
CA LYS A 122 0.53 -10.85 20.55
C LYS A 122 0.67 -9.66 21.49
N THR A 123 1.88 -9.31 21.87
CA THR A 123 2.15 -8.18 22.75
C THR A 123 2.90 -7.07 22.02
N ILE A 124 2.58 -5.84 22.36
CA ILE A 124 3.31 -4.65 21.89
C ILE A 124 4.70 -4.59 22.51
N ASN A 125 4.85 -5.05 23.76
CA ASN A 125 6.10 -5.05 24.51
C ASN A 125 6.77 -6.43 24.50
N ALA A 126 7.24 -6.83 23.33
CA ALA A 126 7.86 -8.12 23.11
C ALA A 126 9.27 -8.24 23.68
N GLY A 127 9.68 -9.42 24.09
CA GLY A 127 11.04 -9.72 24.55
C GLY A 127 12.07 -9.78 23.42
N ALA A 128 13.35 -9.82 23.75
CA ALA A 128 14.46 -9.86 22.79
C ALA A 128 14.39 -11.07 21.85
N GLU A 129 13.84 -12.20 22.31
CA GLU A 129 13.64 -13.40 21.50
C GLU A 129 12.74 -13.14 20.28
N SER A 130 11.69 -12.34 20.45
CA SER A 130 10.77 -11.97 19.35
C SER A 130 11.47 -11.15 18.25
N LYS A 131 12.50 -10.37 18.61
CA LYS A 131 13.34 -9.67 17.63
C LYS A 131 14.16 -10.64 16.78
N ILE A 132 14.75 -11.67 17.41
CA ILE A 132 15.51 -12.70 16.68
C ILE A 132 14.57 -13.48 15.77
N GLU A 133 13.38 -13.83 16.27
CA GLU A 133 12.36 -14.56 15.53
C GLU A 133 11.89 -13.78 14.28
N LEU A 134 11.69 -12.47 14.40
CA LEU A 134 11.33 -11.58 13.32
C LEU A 134 12.28 -11.71 12.11
N TYR A 135 13.61 -11.57 12.35
CA TYR A 135 14.59 -11.69 11.27
C TYR A 135 14.67 -13.11 10.72
N ARG A 136 14.54 -14.13 11.57
CA ARG A 136 14.49 -15.52 11.15
C ARG A 136 13.29 -15.82 10.27
N GLU A 137 12.11 -15.35 10.64
CA GLU A 137 10.90 -15.52 9.84
C GLU A 137 10.99 -14.82 8.48
N ARG A 138 11.51 -13.57 8.43
CA ARG A 138 11.78 -12.85 7.17
C ARG A 138 12.74 -13.66 6.29
N PHE A 139 13.82 -14.15 6.85
CA PHE A 139 14.81 -14.96 6.12
C PHE A 139 14.20 -16.25 5.57
N HIS A 140 13.47 -17.01 6.39
CA HIS A 140 12.83 -18.24 5.94
C HIS A 140 11.76 -18.02 4.88
N LEU A 141 10.99 -16.92 5.00
CA LEU A 141 10.00 -16.53 3.99
C LEU A 141 10.64 -16.34 2.61
N LEU A 142 11.77 -15.63 2.54
CA LEU A 142 12.47 -15.41 1.29
C LEU A 142 13.25 -16.63 0.82
N GLN A 143 13.86 -17.37 1.73
CA GLN A 143 14.63 -18.58 1.42
C GLN A 143 13.75 -19.65 0.75
N GLN A 144 12.55 -19.90 1.27
CA GLN A 144 11.63 -20.86 0.68
C GLN A 144 11.14 -20.42 -0.70
N ARG A 145 10.97 -19.10 -0.94
CA ARG A 145 10.62 -18.52 -2.23
C ARG A 145 11.74 -18.72 -3.24
N VAL A 146 12.98 -18.36 -2.87
CA VAL A 146 14.17 -18.58 -3.72
C VAL A 146 14.35 -20.06 -4.05
N ALA A 147 14.15 -20.95 -3.10
CA ALA A 147 14.31 -22.40 -3.31
C ALA A 147 13.32 -22.98 -4.36
N ARG A 148 12.18 -22.32 -4.61
CA ARG A 148 11.22 -22.70 -5.65
C ARG A 148 11.49 -22.03 -7.00
N HIS A 149 12.27 -20.95 -7.00
CA HIS A 149 12.53 -20.20 -8.21
C HIS A 149 13.36 -21.03 -9.23
N ARG A 150 12.98 -20.98 -10.51
CA ARG A 150 13.53 -21.77 -11.62
C ARG A 150 15.05 -21.78 -11.74
N MET A 151 15.74 -20.73 -11.29
CA MET A 151 17.20 -20.63 -11.32
C MET A 151 17.87 -21.45 -10.22
N PHE A 152 17.18 -21.70 -9.10
CA PHE A 152 17.74 -22.34 -7.91
C PHE A 152 17.19 -23.75 -7.71
N VAL A 153 16.16 -24.15 -8.45
CA VAL A 153 15.63 -25.52 -8.39
C VAL A 153 16.55 -26.48 -9.11
N LYS A 154 17.02 -27.50 -8.39
CA LYS A 154 17.80 -28.59 -8.98
C LYS A 154 16.93 -29.39 -9.95
N PRO A 155 17.35 -29.53 -11.23
CA PRO A 155 16.59 -30.30 -12.20
C PRO A 155 16.44 -31.76 -11.75
N ALA A 156 15.23 -32.28 -11.75
CA ALA A 156 14.91 -33.63 -11.24
C ALA A 156 15.53 -34.75 -12.09
N PHE A 157 15.84 -34.51 -13.38
CA PHE A 157 16.39 -35.52 -14.31
C PHE A 157 17.15 -34.88 -15.46
N ASN A 158 18.35 -35.36 -15.73
CA ASN A 158 19.12 -34.99 -16.93
C ASN A 158 18.68 -35.88 -18.13
N ALA A 159 17.49 -35.69 -18.63
CA ALA A 159 16.91 -36.47 -19.74
C ALA A 159 17.32 -36.01 -21.16
N GLY A 160 18.40 -35.28 -21.30
CA GLY A 160 18.87 -34.82 -22.60
C GLY A 160 20.38 -34.64 -22.57
N GLY A 161 21.05 -35.05 -23.63
CA GLY A 161 22.49 -35.00 -23.74
C GLY A 161 23.09 -33.61 -23.43
N ALA A 162 24.42 -33.51 -23.39
CA ALA A 162 25.21 -32.37 -22.90
C ALA A 162 24.85 -30.94 -23.35
N ALA A 163 23.96 -30.80 -24.35
CA ALA A 163 23.45 -29.50 -24.83
C ALA A 163 22.22 -28.95 -24.06
N ALA A 164 21.58 -29.75 -23.20
CA ALA A 164 20.36 -29.38 -22.47
C ALA A 164 20.58 -29.20 -20.97
N GLN A 165 21.82 -29.13 -20.52
CA GLN A 165 22.19 -28.90 -19.12
C GLN A 165 21.89 -27.43 -18.76
N ARG A 166 20.65 -27.16 -18.30
CA ARG A 166 20.36 -25.88 -17.64
C ARG A 166 21.27 -25.79 -16.42
N THR A 167 22.19 -24.84 -16.45
CA THR A 167 22.97 -24.46 -15.27
C THR A 167 22.01 -23.92 -14.22
N TYR A 168 21.84 -24.64 -13.11
CA TYR A 168 21.14 -24.13 -11.94
C TYR A 168 22.11 -23.51 -10.96
N CYS A 169 21.69 -22.48 -10.23
CA CYS A 169 22.48 -21.82 -9.22
C CYS A 169 22.24 -22.53 -7.87
N GLU A 170 23.28 -23.15 -7.29
CA GLU A 170 23.17 -23.81 -5.99
C GLU A 170 23.45 -22.80 -4.88
N LEU A 171 22.44 -22.54 -4.03
CA LEU A 171 22.62 -21.71 -2.83
C LEU A 171 23.53 -22.45 -1.84
N THR A 172 24.63 -21.83 -1.50
CA THR A 172 25.60 -22.35 -0.53
C THR A 172 25.42 -21.62 0.79
N PRO A 173 25.24 -22.30 1.94
CA PRO A 173 25.23 -21.64 3.25
C PRO A 173 26.59 -21.01 3.54
N LEU A 174 26.60 -19.89 4.29
CA LEU A 174 27.86 -19.13 4.53
C LEU A 174 28.92 -19.95 5.24
N THR A 175 28.55 -20.86 6.13
CA THR A 175 29.51 -21.81 6.74
C THR A 175 30.17 -22.73 5.72
N GLY A 176 29.51 -23.05 4.60
CA GLY A 176 30.08 -23.83 3.52
C GLY A 176 31.16 -23.08 2.70
N LEU A 177 31.30 -21.78 2.88
CA LEU A 177 32.39 -20.98 2.29
C LEU A 177 33.66 -21.00 3.11
N LEU A 178 33.56 -21.35 4.39
CA LEU A 178 34.70 -21.42 5.31
C LEU A 178 35.60 -22.59 4.91
N GLY A 179 36.84 -22.30 4.54
CA GLY A 179 37.84 -23.30 4.15
C GLY A 179 38.23 -23.23 2.68
N HIS A 180 38.14 -24.33 1.95
CA HIS A 180 38.63 -24.39 0.57
C HIS A 180 37.53 -24.26 -0.47
N SER A 181 36.73 -23.22 -0.40
CA SER A 181 35.77 -22.90 -1.45
C SER A 181 36.50 -22.45 -2.73
N VAL A 182 36.29 -23.18 -3.82
CA VAL A 182 36.85 -22.85 -5.15
C VAL A 182 35.71 -22.61 -6.12
N GLY A 183 35.88 -21.54 -6.92
CA GLY A 183 34.91 -21.14 -7.95
C GLY A 183 33.78 -20.29 -7.43
N THR A 184 32.96 -19.84 -8.36
CA THR A 184 31.83 -18.95 -8.12
C THR A 184 30.74 -19.65 -7.26
N LYS A 185 30.27 -18.96 -6.24
CA LYS A 185 29.23 -19.42 -5.31
C LYS A 185 28.06 -18.45 -5.28
N TYR A 186 26.87 -19.00 -5.08
CA TYR A 186 25.66 -18.24 -4.84
C TYR A 186 25.30 -18.35 -3.37
N VAL A 187 25.19 -17.23 -2.70
CA VAL A 187 24.87 -17.16 -1.27
C VAL A 187 23.70 -16.23 -1.04
N MET A 188 22.92 -16.52 -0.02
CA MET A 188 21.81 -15.65 0.41
C MET A 188 22.08 -15.24 1.86
N GLY A 189 21.99 -13.96 2.13
CA GLY A 189 22.26 -13.43 3.45
C GLY A 189 21.58 -12.08 3.70
N CYS A 190 21.53 -11.70 4.97
CA CYS A 190 21.16 -10.37 5.41
C CYS A 190 22.38 -9.45 5.28
N LEU A 191 22.22 -8.33 4.60
CA LEU A 191 23.28 -7.35 4.41
C LEU A 191 23.42 -6.50 5.68
N SER A 192 24.62 -6.39 6.23
CA SER A 192 24.92 -5.58 7.41
C SER A 192 26.23 -4.81 7.24
N GLN A 193 26.32 -3.68 7.93
CA GLN A 193 27.50 -2.85 8.00
C GLN A 193 27.91 -2.68 9.47
N LEU A 194 28.87 -3.48 9.92
CA LEU A 194 29.35 -3.47 11.30
C LEU A 194 30.43 -2.41 11.57
N GLU A 195 31.18 -2.05 10.53
CA GLU A 195 32.23 -1.04 10.54
C GLU A 195 32.11 -0.15 9.30
N ASP A 196 32.58 1.08 9.36
CA ASP A 196 32.59 1.97 8.22
C ASP A 196 33.31 1.32 7.02
N ASP A 197 32.65 1.34 5.87
CA ASP A 197 33.12 0.75 4.59
C ASP A 197 33.35 -0.77 4.61
N ARG A 198 32.86 -1.49 5.63
CA ARG A 198 32.92 -2.94 5.69
C ARG A 198 31.54 -3.57 5.73
N PHE A 199 31.22 -4.27 4.66
CA PHE A 199 29.94 -4.97 4.52
C PHE A 199 30.09 -6.44 4.87
N PHE A 200 29.02 -6.99 5.46
CA PHE A 200 28.93 -8.40 5.81
C PHE A 200 27.63 -8.96 5.28
N LEU A 201 27.67 -10.24 4.91
CA LEU A 201 26.47 -11.05 4.73
C LEU A 201 26.35 -12.01 5.90
N GLU A 202 25.14 -12.10 6.45
CA GLU A 202 24.79 -12.94 7.57
C GLU A 202 23.63 -13.86 7.23
N ASP A 203 23.77 -15.16 7.47
CA ASP A 203 22.70 -16.12 7.37
C ASP A 203 22.50 -16.85 8.72
N LEU A 204 21.63 -17.85 8.77
CA LEU A 204 21.38 -18.61 9.97
C LEU A 204 22.55 -19.51 10.39
N SER A 205 23.57 -19.66 9.55
CA SER A 205 24.74 -20.51 9.78
C SER A 205 25.97 -19.73 10.21
N GLY A 206 26.10 -18.46 9.81
CA GLY A 206 27.27 -17.62 10.12
C GLY A 206 27.29 -16.32 9.35
N GLN A 207 28.44 -15.66 9.38
CA GLN A 207 28.66 -14.39 8.67
C GLN A 207 29.96 -14.43 7.88
N ILE A 208 30.04 -13.64 6.82
CA ILE A 208 31.24 -13.44 6.00
C ILE A 208 31.36 -11.98 5.59
N GLN A 209 32.58 -11.46 5.60
CA GLN A 209 32.84 -10.14 5.04
C GLN A 209 32.73 -10.20 3.52
N VAL A 210 32.12 -9.15 2.92
CA VAL A 210 31.94 -9.06 1.46
C VAL A 210 32.58 -7.81 0.92
N ASP A 211 33.15 -7.94 -0.27
CA ASP A 211 33.65 -6.83 -1.07
C ASP A 211 32.68 -6.62 -2.24
N VAL A 212 31.94 -5.51 -2.19
CA VAL A 212 30.91 -5.15 -3.17
C VAL A 212 31.34 -4.03 -4.11
N SER A 213 32.61 -3.59 -4.05
CA SER A 213 33.11 -2.44 -4.77
C SER A 213 32.95 -2.54 -6.30
N ASN A 214 32.97 -3.77 -6.84
CA ASN A 214 32.81 -4.04 -8.26
C ASN A 214 31.55 -4.85 -8.58
N ALA A 215 30.61 -4.94 -7.63
CA ALA A 215 29.41 -5.74 -7.80
C ALA A 215 28.41 -5.06 -8.74
N ALA A 216 27.93 -5.81 -9.74
CA ALA A 216 26.74 -5.40 -10.51
C ALA A 216 25.50 -5.59 -9.65
N THR A 217 24.74 -4.53 -9.41
CA THR A 217 23.53 -4.56 -8.58
C THR A 217 22.26 -4.67 -9.43
N SER A 218 21.26 -5.41 -8.97
CA SER A 218 19.92 -5.37 -9.56
C SER A 218 19.16 -4.10 -9.13
N SER A 219 18.05 -3.81 -9.82
CA SER A 219 17.17 -2.69 -9.43
C SER A 219 16.70 -2.82 -7.99
N GLY A 220 16.86 -1.75 -7.21
CA GLY A 220 16.41 -1.68 -5.81
C GLY A 220 17.23 -0.72 -4.96
N LEU A 221 16.77 -0.47 -3.74
CA LEU A 221 17.43 0.32 -2.72
C LEU A 221 18.02 -0.61 -1.65
N TYR A 222 19.31 -0.81 -1.68
CA TYR A 222 20.02 -1.73 -0.79
C TYR A 222 20.30 -1.05 0.55
N THR A 223 19.51 -1.37 1.55
CA THR A 223 19.69 -0.87 2.91
C THR A 223 20.24 -1.97 3.81
N GLU A 224 20.76 -1.58 4.95
CA GLU A 224 21.09 -2.53 6.01
C GLU A 224 19.86 -3.35 6.39
N ASN A 225 20.05 -4.63 6.71
CA ASN A 225 19.03 -5.63 6.99
C ASN A 225 18.17 -6.10 5.78
N CYS A 226 18.45 -5.63 4.58
CA CYS A 226 17.92 -6.28 3.39
C CYS A 226 18.50 -7.67 3.20
N ILE A 227 17.66 -8.61 2.79
CA ILE A 227 18.09 -9.96 2.43
C ILE A 227 18.45 -9.97 0.95
N VAL A 228 19.65 -10.39 0.62
CA VAL A 228 20.19 -10.35 -0.73
C VAL A 228 20.72 -11.72 -1.17
N VAL A 229 20.80 -11.91 -2.47
CA VAL A 229 21.50 -13.04 -3.11
C VAL A 229 22.74 -12.49 -3.77
N ALA A 230 23.91 -13.02 -3.42
CA ALA A 230 25.20 -12.61 -3.95
C ALA A 230 25.83 -13.74 -4.75
N GLU A 231 26.41 -13.40 -5.90
CA GLU A 231 27.28 -14.25 -6.69
C GLU A 231 28.70 -13.76 -6.54
N GLY A 232 29.62 -14.63 -6.14
CA GLY A 232 31.00 -14.22 -5.93
C GLY A 232 31.96 -15.39 -5.69
N GLU A 233 33.21 -15.05 -5.44
CA GLU A 233 34.29 -15.99 -5.11
C GLU A 233 34.99 -15.58 -3.82
N VAL A 234 35.29 -16.55 -2.97
CA VAL A 234 36.04 -16.27 -1.74
C VAL A 234 37.51 -16.04 -2.05
N ARG A 235 38.01 -14.88 -1.72
CA ARG A 235 39.42 -14.51 -1.88
C ARG A 235 40.26 -15.27 -0.87
N LYS A 236 41.23 -16.04 -1.38
CA LYS A 236 42.06 -16.95 -0.54
C LYS A 236 42.97 -16.24 0.44
N ALA A 237 43.28 -14.96 0.20
CA ALA A 237 44.24 -14.21 1.01
C ALA A 237 43.69 -13.81 2.38
N ASP A 238 42.44 -13.44 2.43
CA ASP A 238 41.79 -12.84 3.59
C ASP A 238 40.40 -13.43 3.93
N GLY A 239 39.90 -14.34 3.10
CA GLY A 239 38.61 -14.98 3.31
C GLY A 239 37.42 -14.10 3.01
N VAL A 240 37.60 -12.94 2.37
CA VAL A 240 36.52 -12.04 1.96
C VAL A 240 35.85 -12.58 0.72
N LEU A 241 34.52 -12.52 0.67
CA LEU A 241 33.74 -12.86 -0.51
C LEU A 241 33.75 -11.66 -1.48
N GLU A 242 34.45 -11.80 -2.61
CA GLU A 242 34.44 -10.84 -3.69
C GLU A 242 33.17 -11.03 -4.52
N VAL A 243 32.24 -10.06 -4.41
CA VAL A 243 30.92 -10.14 -5.04
C VAL A 243 31.01 -9.60 -6.46
N ARG A 244 30.54 -10.40 -7.43
CA ARG A 244 30.42 -10.02 -8.85
C ARG A 244 29.04 -9.48 -9.18
N ALA A 245 28.02 -10.10 -8.61
CA ALA A 245 26.63 -9.66 -8.77
C ALA A 245 25.89 -9.74 -7.43
N LEU A 246 25.11 -8.73 -7.16
CA LEU A 246 24.27 -8.61 -5.97
C LEU A 246 22.84 -8.30 -6.40
N GLY A 247 21.89 -9.07 -5.92
CA GLY A 247 20.49 -8.88 -6.23
C GLY A 247 19.59 -9.19 -5.05
N PHE A 248 18.33 -8.73 -5.12
CA PHE A 248 17.32 -9.19 -4.20
C PHE A 248 16.83 -10.58 -4.57
N PRO A 249 16.27 -11.35 -3.59
CA PRO A 249 15.57 -12.57 -3.88
C PRO A 249 14.48 -12.35 -4.93
N PRO A 250 14.43 -13.16 -6.01
CA PRO A 250 13.48 -12.95 -7.10
C PRO A 250 12.05 -12.95 -6.55
N ALA A 251 11.22 -12.05 -7.08
CA ALA A 251 9.80 -12.04 -6.75
C ALA A 251 9.11 -13.31 -7.29
N GLU A 252 8.01 -13.69 -6.68
CA GLU A 252 7.19 -14.83 -7.07
C GLU A 252 5.80 -14.30 -7.45
N SER A 253 5.20 -14.84 -8.51
CA SER A 253 3.86 -14.46 -8.89
C SER A 253 2.87 -14.79 -7.77
N ARG A 254 1.77 -14.04 -7.72
CA ARG A 254 0.72 -14.27 -6.74
C ARG A 254 0.10 -15.66 -6.91
N GLU A 255 -0.07 -16.10 -8.15
CA GLU A 255 -0.62 -17.41 -8.48
C GLU A 255 0.31 -18.53 -8.02
N ASP A 256 1.61 -18.45 -8.32
CA ASP A 256 2.59 -19.44 -7.86
C ASP A 256 2.64 -19.52 -6.34
N THR A 257 2.59 -18.37 -5.67
CA THR A 257 2.54 -18.32 -4.21
C THR A 257 1.29 -19.00 -3.65
N ARG A 258 0.10 -18.70 -4.18
CA ARG A 258 -1.16 -19.31 -3.76
C ARG A 258 -1.14 -20.82 -3.96
N ASN A 259 -0.67 -21.29 -5.12
CA ASN A 259 -0.54 -22.71 -5.42
C ASN A 259 0.46 -23.40 -4.49
N ALA A 260 1.63 -22.78 -4.24
CA ALA A 260 2.66 -23.34 -3.37
C ALA A 260 2.24 -23.38 -1.88
N THR A 261 1.34 -22.50 -1.46
CA THR A 261 0.84 -22.41 -0.08
C THR A 261 -0.54 -23.02 0.13
N ASN A 262 -1.06 -23.70 -0.89
CA ASN A 262 -2.41 -24.28 -0.86
C ASN A 262 -3.49 -23.28 -0.43
N PHE A 263 -3.43 -22.07 -0.99
CA PHE A 263 -4.40 -20.99 -0.75
C PHE A 263 -4.58 -20.60 0.72
N ILE A 264 -3.51 -20.65 1.52
CA ILE A 264 -3.55 -20.15 2.90
C ILE A 264 -3.96 -18.67 2.90
N ASP A 265 -4.86 -18.32 3.81
CA ASP A 265 -5.23 -16.92 4.03
C ASP A 265 -4.27 -16.26 5.02
N PHE A 266 -3.22 -15.62 4.50
CA PHE A 266 -2.22 -14.90 5.29
C PHE A 266 -2.74 -13.57 5.85
N ILE A 267 -3.87 -13.08 5.34
CA ILE A 267 -4.39 -11.76 5.67
C ILE A 267 -5.47 -11.85 6.76
N GLY A 268 -6.22 -12.96 6.79
CA GLY A 268 -7.36 -13.12 7.68
C GLY A 268 -8.68 -12.57 7.11
N ALA A 269 -8.72 -12.33 5.79
CA ALA A 269 -9.90 -11.84 5.08
C ALA A 269 -10.82 -12.96 4.56
N GLY A 270 -10.56 -14.22 4.96
CA GLY A 270 -11.25 -15.40 4.45
C GLY A 270 -10.48 -16.11 3.34
N ARG A 271 -10.52 -17.44 3.38
CA ARG A 271 -9.82 -18.29 2.40
C ARG A 271 -10.56 -18.27 1.07
N LEU A 272 -9.87 -17.90 0.00
CA LEU A 272 -10.39 -17.92 -1.35
C LEU A 272 -10.03 -19.24 -2.04
N ARG A 273 -11.01 -19.96 -2.57
CA ARG A 273 -10.80 -21.16 -3.39
C ARG A 273 -10.64 -20.78 -4.85
N PRO A 274 -9.98 -21.60 -5.70
CA PRO A 274 -9.80 -21.30 -7.12
C PRO A 274 -11.11 -20.96 -7.84
N LYS A 275 -12.18 -21.71 -7.60
CA LYS A 275 -13.50 -21.45 -8.21
C LYS A 275 -14.14 -20.13 -7.75
N ASP A 276 -13.93 -19.76 -6.48
CA ASP A 276 -14.44 -18.49 -5.95
C ASP A 276 -13.68 -17.32 -6.57
N ILE A 277 -12.35 -17.47 -6.76
CA ILE A 277 -11.53 -16.47 -7.43
C ILE A 277 -11.99 -16.25 -8.88
N GLU A 278 -12.20 -17.31 -9.64
CA GLU A 278 -12.70 -17.20 -11.03
C GLU A 278 -14.01 -16.43 -11.09
N ARG A 279 -14.99 -16.80 -10.25
CA ARG A 279 -16.27 -16.08 -10.16
C ARG A 279 -16.09 -14.61 -9.78
N MET A 280 -15.26 -14.32 -8.77
CA MET A 280 -15.01 -12.95 -8.32
C MET A 280 -14.32 -12.10 -9.38
N VAL A 281 -13.41 -12.68 -10.17
CA VAL A 281 -12.77 -11.99 -11.30
C VAL A 281 -13.80 -11.61 -12.38
N ASP A 282 -14.74 -12.51 -12.69
CA ASP A 282 -15.83 -12.21 -13.64
C ASP A 282 -16.75 -11.09 -13.10
N GLU A 283 -17.05 -11.11 -11.80
CA GLU A 283 -17.83 -10.07 -11.14
C GLU A 283 -17.10 -8.72 -11.11
N GLU A 284 -15.78 -8.72 -10.88
CA GLU A 284 -14.92 -7.52 -10.93
C GLU A 284 -14.94 -6.90 -12.32
N ALA A 285 -14.76 -7.71 -13.37
CA ALA A 285 -14.78 -7.24 -14.75
C ALA A 285 -16.15 -6.67 -15.17
N ALA A 286 -17.24 -7.16 -14.56
CA ALA A 286 -18.59 -6.63 -14.80
C ALA A 286 -18.85 -5.31 -14.04
N SER A 287 -18.13 -5.04 -12.94
CA SER A 287 -18.34 -3.87 -12.06
C SER A 287 -17.51 -2.67 -12.53
N THR A 288 -17.73 -2.21 -13.76
CA THR A 288 -16.94 -1.12 -14.38
C THR A 288 -17.14 0.25 -13.74
N SER A 289 -18.21 0.44 -12.96
CA SER A 289 -18.51 1.68 -12.25
C SER A 289 -17.77 1.81 -10.92
N ASP A 290 -17.23 0.70 -10.40
CA ASP A 290 -16.55 0.72 -9.09
C ASP A 290 -15.23 1.48 -9.17
N MET A 291 -15.05 2.41 -8.24
CA MET A 291 -13.85 3.22 -8.12
C MET A 291 -13.49 3.49 -6.66
N PHE A 292 -12.21 3.51 -6.35
CA PHE A 292 -11.69 3.81 -5.03
C PHE A 292 -10.86 5.09 -5.09
N VAL A 293 -11.30 6.09 -4.37
CA VAL A 293 -10.65 7.41 -4.32
C VAL A 293 -9.72 7.44 -3.13
N VAL A 294 -8.44 7.70 -3.37
CA VAL A 294 -7.39 7.68 -2.34
C VAL A 294 -6.74 9.04 -2.22
N LEU A 295 -6.83 9.63 -1.02
CA LEU A 295 -6.21 10.90 -0.67
C LEU A 295 -5.21 10.66 0.47
N SER A 296 -4.00 11.20 0.34
CA SER A 296 -2.97 11.15 1.38
C SER A 296 -2.64 12.54 1.90
N ASP A 297 -2.23 12.65 3.16
CA ASP A 297 -1.90 13.92 3.82
C ASP A 297 -3.07 14.92 3.80
N VAL A 298 -4.22 14.49 4.31
CA VAL A 298 -5.43 15.31 4.39
C VAL A 298 -5.37 16.19 5.65
N TRP A 299 -4.62 17.29 5.61
CA TRP A 299 -4.40 18.16 6.77
C TRP A 299 -5.65 18.98 7.12
N LEU A 300 -6.34 18.60 8.17
CA LEU A 300 -7.59 19.21 8.64
C LEU A 300 -7.39 20.52 9.43
N ASP A 301 -6.15 20.94 9.63
CA ASP A 301 -5.81 22.23 10.24
C ASP A 301 -5.67 23.36 9.20
N ARG A 302 -5.80 23.07 7.89
CA ARG A 302 -5.74 24.03 6.80
C ARG A 302 -7.10 24.25 6.15
N GLU A 303 -7.51 25.50 5.98
CA GLU A 303 -8.78 25.83 5.32
C GLU A 303 -8.75 25.51 3.81
N SER A 304 -7.57 25.64 3.17
CA SER A 304 -7.37 25.25 1.76
C SER A 304 -7.70 23.79 1.50
N THR A 305 -7.36 22.88 2.45
CA THR A 305 -7.70 21.46 2.36
C THR A 305 -9.21 21.24 2.32
N PHE A 306 -9.98 21.96 3.13
CA PHE A 306 -11.45 21.86 3.11
C PHE A 306 -12.05 22.39 1.80
N THR A 307 -11.47 23.45 1.23
CA THR A 307 -11.90 23.96 -0.07
C THR A 307 -11.69 22.93 -1.17
N ARG A 308 -10.51 22.29 -1.20
CA ARG A 308 -10.19 21.22 -2.14
C ARG A 308 -11.07 19.98 -1.93
N LEU A 309 -11.26 19.53 -0.67
CA LEU A 309 -12.16 18.42 -0.36
C LEU A 309 -13.58 18.67 -0.85
N ARG A 310 -14.08 19.90 -0.68
CA ARG A 310 -15.40 20.28 -1.19
C ARG A 310 -15.47 20.13 -2.71
N THR A 311 -14.46 20.62 -3.43
CA THR A 311 -14.39 20.49 -4.90
C THR A 311 -14.37 19.04 -5.34
N VAL A 312 -13.59 18.18 -4.67
CA VAL A 312 -13.54 16.72 -4.92
C VAL A 312 -14.91 16.09 -4.67
N PHE A 313 -15.54 16.39 -3.54
CA PHE A 313 -16.85 15.81 -3.20
C PHE A 313 -17.96 16.30 -4.13
N GLU A 314 -17.97 17.58 -4.52
CA GLU A 314 -18.90 18.12 -5.53
C GLU A 314 -18.71 17.41 -6.88
N GLY A 315 -17.45 17.19 -7.29
CA GLY A 315 -17.13 16.46 -8.51
C GLY A 315 -17.73 15.04 -8.49
N PHE A 316 -17.43 14.26 -7.48
CA PHE A 316 -17.93 12.89 -7.38
C PHE A 316 -19.44 12.79 -7.11
N ASP A 317 -20.02 13.71 -6.35
CA ASP A 317 -21.48 13.74 -6.10
C ASP A 317 -22.27 14.05 -7.39
N SER A 318 -21.65 14.75 -8.34
CA SER A 318 -22.25 15.06 -9.64
C SER A 318 -22.27 13.90 -10.62
N LEU A 319 -21.52 12.82 -10.36
CA LEU A 319 -21.46 11.62 -11.22
C LEU A 319 -22.71 10.76 -11.06
N ASP A 320 -23.07 10.01 -12.09
CA ASP A 320 -24.15 9.02 -12.04
C ASP A 320 -23.79 7.88 -11.09
N ALA A 321 -22.58 7.34 -11.18
CA ALA A 321 -22.03 6.36 -10.26
C ALA A 321 -21.04 7.03 -9.29
N ILE A 322 -21.28 6.90 -8.00
CA ILE A 322 -20.40 7.43 -6.96
C ILE A 322 -19.29 6.43 -6.64
N PRO A 323 -18.15 6.91 -6.09
CA PRO A 323 -17.10 6.01 -5.64
C PRO A 323 -17.58 5.00 -4.61
N SER A 324 -17.23 3.72 -4.82
CA SER A 324 -17.55 2.65 -3.88
C SER A 324 -16.79 2.80 -2.56
N MET A 325 -15.60 3.42 -2.61
CA MET A 325 -14.77 3.63 -1.41
C MET A 325 -13.96 4.94 -1.49
N PHE A 326 -13.91 5.66 -0.37
CA PHE A 326 -12.95 6.73 -0.12
C PHE A 326 -11.94 6.27 0.93
N VAL A 327 -10.66 6.40 0.62
CA VAL A 327 -9.55 6.13 1.55
C VAL A 327 -8.88 7.46 1.88
N LEU A 328 -9.01 7.90 3.12
CA LEU A 328 -8.32 9.08 3.62
C LEU A 328 -7.14 8.62 4.47
N MET A 329 -5.95 8.92 4.03
CA MET A 329 -4.72 8.59 4.73
C MET A 329 -4.18 9.85 5.42
N GLY A 330 -3.72 9.68 6.67
CA GLY A 330 -3.03 10.76 7.40
C GLY A 330 -1.72 11.15 6.69
N ASP A 331 -1.00 12.13 7.18
CA ASP A 331 -1.29 12.84 8.45
C ASP A 331 -2.54 13.72 8.30
N PHE A 332 -3.35 13.82 9.36
CA PHE A 332 -4.53 14.69 9.38
C PHE A 332 -4.23 16.07 9.99
N SER A 333 -2.97 16.37 10.27
CA SER A 333 -2.50 17.67 10.72
C SER A 333 -1.15 17.97 10.06
N SER A 334 -0.95 19.24 9.67
CA SER A 334 0.34 19.69 9.13
C SER A 334 1.47 19.66 10.18
N LYS A 335 1.11 19.63 11.46
CA LYS A 335 2.02 19.59 12.59
C LYS A 335 1.96 18.23 13.26
N PRO A 336 3.07 17.48 13.29
CA PRO A 336 3.10 16.18 13.92
C PRO A 336 2.86 16.29 15.43
N PHE A 337 2.12 15.34 15.99
CA PHE A 337 1.98 15.18 17.43
C PHE A 337 3.28 14.70 18.06
N GLY A 338 3.60 15.25 19.21
CA GLY A 338 4.82 14.93 19.93
C GLY A 338 4.83 15.49 21.34
N PRO A 339 5.92 15.31 22.10
CA PRO A 339 6.02 15.74 23.49
C PRO A 339 5.81 17.25 23.71
N THR A 340 6.01 18.04 22.68
CA THR A 340 5.91 19.51 22.73
C THR A 340 4.60 20.06 22.13
N HIS A 341 3.82 19.22 21.48
CA HIS A 341 2.58 19.65 20.82
C HIS A 341 1.42 18.72 21.15
N PHE A 342 0.49 19.19 21.95
CA PHE A 342 -0.69 18.47 22.42
C PHE A 342 -1.98 19.09 21.88
N GLY A 343 -2.02 19.38 20.60
CA GLY A 343 -3.17 20.00 19.93
C GLY A 343 -4.39 19.08 19.75
N PHE A 344 -4.73 18.23 20.74
CA PHE A 344 -5.86 17.29 20.64
C PHE A 344 -7.20 17.97 20.36
N VAL A 345 -7.41 19.18 20.91
CA VAL A 345 -8.66 19.93 20.71
C VAL A 345 -8.77 20.44 19.28
N GLU A 346 -7.68 20.99 18.75
CA GLU A 346 -7.60 21.46 17.35
C GLU A 346 -7.74 20.29 16.38
N TYR A 347 -7.09 19.17 16.68
CA TYR A 347 -7.19 17.95 15.90
C TYR A 347 -8.62 17.40 15.85
N SER A 348 -9.30 17.31 17.00
CA SER A 348 -10.71 16.89 17.06
C SER A 348 -11.62 17.85 16.29
N LYS A 349 -11.40 19.17 16.41
CA LYS A 349 -12.15 20.18 15.62
C LYS A 349 -11.97 20.01 14.11
N GLY A 350 -10.81 19.55 13.67
CA GLY A 350 -10.58 19.19 12.27
C GLY A 350 -11.54 18.11 11.80
N PHE A 351 -11.71 17.04 12.59
CA PHE A 351 -12.67 15.98 12.30
C PHE A 351 -14.13 16.44 12.43
N ASP A 352 -14.43 17.37 13.35
CA ASP A 352 -15.76 17.99 13.44
C ASP A 352 -16.11 18.73 12.15
N LYS A 353 -15.20 19.55 11.62
CA LYS A 353 -15.37 20.25 10.34
C LYS A 353 -15.50 19.29 9.15
N LEU A 354 -14.70 18.21 9.12
CA LEU A 354 -14.82 17.18 8.08
C LEU A 354 -16.21 16.50 8.15
N ALA A 355 -16.69 16.22 9.35
CA ALA A 355 -18.02 15.66 9.56
C ALA A 355 -19.13 16.61 9.08
N GLU A 356 -18.98 17.92 9.30
CA GLU A 356 -19.89 18.93 8.77
C GLU A 356 -19.88 18.96 7.25
N LEU A 357 -18.70 18.97 6.64
CA LEU A 357 -18.54 18.96 5.19
C LEU A 357 -19.19 17.73 4.54
N VAL A 358 -18.95 16.52 5.07
CA VAL A 358 -19.53 15.30 4.49
C VAL A 358 -21.06 15.25 4.60
N ARG A 359 -21.64 15.88 5.64
CA ARG A 359 -23.11 15.96 5.76
C ARG A 359 -23.77 16.76 4.63
N GLU A 360 -23.04 17.62 3.94
CA GLU A 360 -23.54 18.37 2.77
C GLU A 360 -23.76 17.47 1.55
N PHE A 361 -23.13 16.25 1.51
CA PHE A 361 -23.19 15.31 0.40
C PHE A 361 -23.87 13.98 0.79
N PRO A 362 -25.21 13.92 0.80
CA PRO A 362 -25.96 12.77 1.30
C PRO A 362 -25.69 11.46 0.54
N ARG A 363 -25.45 11.53 -0.79
CA ARG A 363 -25.17 10.35 -1.61
C ARG A 363 -23.83 9.73 -1.23
N LEU A 364 -22.75 10.52 -1.22
CA LEU A 364 -21.41 10.06 -0.83
C LEU A 364 -21.40 9.52 0.60
N ARG A 365 -22.17 10.16 1.49
CA ARG A 365 -22.28 9.77 2.89
C ARG A 365 -22.94 8.39 3.08
N GLN A 366 -23.98 8.09 2.32
CA GLN A 366 -24.82 6.89 2.52
C GLN A 366 -24.32 5.69 1.73
N GLU A 367 -23.88 5.93 0.50
CA GLU A 367 -23.54 4.86 -0.45
C GLU A 367 -22.06 4.50 -0.41
N ALA A 368 -21.14 5.47 -0.27
CA ALA A 368 -19.72 5.20 -0.24
C ALA A 368 -19.24 4.62 1.10
N ARG A 369 -18.26 3.74 1.03
CA ARG A 369 -17.49 3.27 2.19
C ARG A 369 -16.33 4.22 2.46
N TRP A 370 -16.07 4.52 3.74
CA TRP A 370 -14.99 5.41 4.14
C TRP A 370 -13.96 4.67 4.97
N VAL A 371 -12.70 4.75 4.59
CA VAL A 371 -11.57 4.11 5.28
C VAL A 371 -10.60 5.19 5.72
N ILE A 372 -10.32 5.24 7.02
CA ILE A 372 -9.44 6.24 7.62
C ILE A 372 -8.19 5.54 8.13
N VAL A 373 -7.02 5.91 7.57
CA VAL A 373 -5.72 5.30 7.89
C VAL A 373 -4.83 6.36 8.56
N PRO A 374 -4.33 6.13 9.78
CA PRO A 374 -3.48 7.11 10.47
C PRO A 374 -2.11 7.25 9.83
N GLY A 375 -1.55 8.46 9.86
CA GLY A 375 -0.18 8.74 9.43
C GLY A 375 0.85 8.74 10.57
N PRO A 376 2.14 8.92 10.25
CA PRO A 376 3.22 8.95 11.23
C PRO A 376 3.17 10.15 12.17
N GLY A 377 2.57 11.26 11.77
CA GLY A 377 2.43 12.48 12.55
C GLY A 377 1.13 12.56 13.36
N ASP A 378 0.21 11.62 13.19
CA ASP A 378 -1.07 11.62 13.88
C ASP A 378 -0.96 11.15 15.35
N PRO A 379 -1.94 11.48 16.21
CA PRO A 379 -1.94 11.05 17.60
C PRO A 379 -1.93 9.54 17.73
N GLY A 380 -0.91 9.01 18.40
CA GLY A 380 -0.74 7.57 18.63
C GLY A 380 0.17 7.28 19.81
N VAL A 381 0.26 6.00 20.17
CA VAL A 381 1.09 5.57 21.31
C VAL A 381 2.58 5.65 20.97
N THR A 382 2.93 5.30 19.73
CA THR A 382 4.33 5.30 19.24
C THR A 382 4.38 5.54 17.74
N SER A 383 5.59 5.80 17.21
CA SER A 383 5.86 5.88 15.78
C SER A 383 6.11 4.50 15.13
N ALA A 384 6.02 3.40 15.90
CA ALA A 384 6.27 2.06 15.39
C ALA A 384 5.13 1.56 14.50
N LEU A 385 5.48 0.73 13.51
CA LEU A 385 4.52 0.00 12.68
C LEU A 385 4.19 -1.39 13.26
N PRO A 386 2.97 -1.89 13.05
CA PRO A 386 1.80 -1.18 12.55
C PRO A 386 1.28 -0.14 13.54
N ARG A 387 0.69 0.97 13.04
CA ARG A 387 0.06 1.97 13.89
C ARG A 387 -1.40 1.62 14.15
N PRO A 388 -1.86 1.71 15.41
CA PRO A 388 -3.27 1.43 15.71
C PRO A 388 -4.20 2.50 15.12
N PRO A 389 -5.50 2.18 14.95
CA PRO A 389 -6.51 3.13 14.52
C PRO A 389 -6.56 4.38 15.40
N LEU A 390 -7.01 5.50 14.83
CA LEU A 390 -7.22 6.74 15.57
C LEU A 390 -8.22 6.56 16.71
N MET A 391 -7.92 7.18 17.85
CA MET A 391 -8.75 7.07 19.05
C MET A 391 -10.18 7.59 18.80
N PRO A 392 -11.23 6.84 19.20
CA PRO A 392 -12.62 7.26 19.02
C PRO A 392 -12.93 8.64 19.61
N SER A 393 -12.32 8.99 20.75
CA SER A 393 -12.51 10.30 21.42
C SER A 393 -12.14 11.51 20.55
N LEU A 394 -11.27 11.34 19.56
CA LEU A 394 -10.86 12.40 18.63
C LEU A 394 -11.71 12.43 17.36
N THR A 395 -12.45 11.36 17.05
CA THR A 395 -13.09 11.14 15.75
C THR A 395 -14.59 10.87 15.84
N ASN A 396 -15.20 11.03 17.02
CA ASN A 396 -16.62 10.72 17.25
C ASN A 396 -17.57 11.43 16.27
N ALA A 397 -17.33 12.71 15.98
CA ALA A 397 -18.17 13.48 15.07
C ALA A 397 -18.23 12.88 13.65
N LEU A 398 -17.08 12.39 13.16
CA LEU A 398 -17.01 11.74 11.85
C LEU A 398 -17.65 10.35 11.88
N ARG A 399 -17.47 9.58 12.97
CA ARG A 399 -18.14 8.29 13.18
C ARG A 399 -19.65 8.41 13.18
N ASP A 400 -20.16 9.47 13.82
CA ASP A 400 -21.60 9.75 13.85
C ASP A 400 -22.14 10.27 12.51
N ALA A 401 -21.28 10.96 11.73
CA ALA A 401 -21.66 11.50 10.43
C ALA A 401 -21.72 10.42 9.34
N LEU A 402 -20.78 9.47 9.34
CA LEU A 402 -20.62 8.46 8.31
C LEU A 402 -21.07 7.08 8.78
N PRO A 403 -22.17 6.52 8.24
CA PRO A 403 -22.67 5.22 8.68
C PRO A 403 -21.75 4.06 8.27
N ARG A 404 -20.96 4.23 7.20
CA ARG A 404 -20.07 3.20 6.63
C ARG A 404 -18.60 3.60 6.74
N VAL A 405 -18.16 4.13 7.90
CA VAL A 405 -16.77 4.50 8.16
C VAL A 405 -16.04 3.42 8.95
N THR A 406 -14.84 3.09 8.51
CA THR A 406 -13.90 2.20 9.20
C THR A 406 -12.62 2.97 9.51
N PHE A 407 -12.26 3.06 10.77
CA PHE A 407 -10.97 3.53 11.22
C PHE A 407 -10.07 2.31 11.41
N THR A 408 -9.04 2.19 10.61
CA THR A 408 -8.17 1.02 10.56
C THR A 408 -6.74 1.38 10.94
N SER A 409 -5.92 0.36 11.13
CA SER A 409 -4.47 0.50 11.38
C SER A 409 -3.72 1.02 10.16
N ASN A 410 -2.47 1.39 10.35
CA ASN A 410 -1.51 1.64 9.28
C ASN A 410 -0.35 0.63 9.40
N PRO A 411 -0.17 -0.28 8.41
CA PRO A 411 -0.90 -0.40 7.16
C PRO A 411 -2.33 -0.91 7.33
N ALA A 412 -3.21 -0.49 6.40
CA ALA A 412 -4.54 -1.05 6.22
C ALA A 412 -4.53 -2.08 5.10
N ARG A 413 -5.27 -3.16 5.25
CA ARG A 413 -5.45 -4.15 4.20
C ARG A 413 -6.90 -4.21 3.80
N VAL A 414 -7.14 -4.10 2.50
CA VAL A 414 -8.47 -4.15 1.92
C VAL A 414 -8.49 -5.27 0.90
N ARG A 415 -9.41 -6.19 1.07
CA ARG A 415 -9.76 -7.17 0.05
C ARG A 415 -11.04 -6.73 -0.64
N TYR A 416 -10.93 -6.50 -1.93
CA TYR A 416 -12.08 -6.30 -2.80
C TYR A 416 -12.23 -7.55 -3.65
N ARG A 417 -13.23 -8.37 -3.33
CA ARG A 417 -13.46 -9.66 -3.97
C ARG A 417 -12.17 -10.50 -4.07
N SER A 418 -11.57 -10.67 -5.25
CA SER A 418 -10.33 -11.42 -5.45
C SER A 418 -9.05 -10.59 -5.23
N GLN A 419 -9.17 -9.25 -5.21
CA GLN A 419 -8.05 -8.34 -5.16
C GLN A 419 -7.67 -7.98 -3.73
N ASP A 420 -6.37 -8.02 -3.44
CA ASP A 420 -5.81 -7.53 -2.17
C ASP A 420 -5.07 -6.22 -2.43
N LEU A 421 -5.46 -5.19 -1.68
CA LEU A 421 -4.93 -3.84 -1.71
C LEU A 421 -4.30 -3.53 -0.34
N VAL A 422 -3.19 -2.82 -0.34
CA VAL A 422 -2.49 -2.42 0.88
C VAL A 422 -2.33 -0.91 0.88
N PHE A 423 -2.75 -0.26 1.96
CA PHE A 423 -2.60 1.18 2.15
C PHE A 423 -1.61 1.44 3.27
N LEU A 424 -0.51 2.09 2.96
CA LEU A 424 0.54 2.45 3.91
C LEU A 424 0.82 3.95 3.81
N ARG A 425 0.67 4.68 4.90
CA ARG A 425 1.13 6.06 5.00
C ARG A 425 2.46 6.12 5.77
N GLU A 426 3.54 6.30 5.03
CA GLU A 426 4.90 6.44 5.58
C GLU A 426 5.82 7.07 4.54
N ASP A 427 6.75 7.94 4.96
CA ASP A 427 7.75 8.58 4.10
C ASP A 427 8.94 7.61 3.88
N LEU A 428 8.74 6.57 3.07
CA LEU A 428 9.73 5.50 2.86
C LEU A 428 10.83 5.89 1.89
N GLN A 429 10.50 6.59 0.81
CA GLN A 429 11.42 6.84 -0.29
C GLN A 429 12.66 7.62 0.17
N SER A 430 12.47 8.74 0.85
CA SER A 430 13.58 9.54 1.38
C SER A 430 14.34 8.81 2.48
N ARG A 431 13.63 8.02 3.29
CA ARG A 431 14.22 7.24 4.38
C ARG A 431 15.09 6.11 3.84
N MET A 432 14.59 5.35 2.86
CA MET A 432 15.36 4.30 2.21
C MET A 432 16.56 4.85 1.43
N ARG A 433 16.37 5.95 0.69
CA ARG A 433 17.48 6.60 -0.03
C ARG A 433 18.61 7.03 0.90
N ARG A 434 18.29 7.61 2.07
CA ARG A 434 19.30 8.04 3.07
C ARG A 434 20.04 6.89 3.72
N ASN A 435 19.41 5.72 3.84
CA ASN A 435 19.98 4.53 4.47
C ASN A 435 20.47 3.52 3.42
N CYS A 436 20.54 3.91 2.15
CA CYS A 436 21.04 3.07 1.10
C CYS A 436 22.55 2.92 1.22
N ILE A 437 23.04 1.68 1.34
CA ILE A 437 24.45 1.33 1.50
C ILE A 437 25.16 1.31 0.12
N LEU A 438 24.43 0.86 -0.91
CA LEU A 438 24.91 0.77 -2.26
C LEU A 438 24.09 1.67 -3.17
N PRO A 439 24.71 2.56 -3.95
CA PRO A 439 23.97 3.38 -4.89
C PRO A 439 23.26 2.48 -5.90
N PRO A 440 21.99 2.75 -6.22
CA PRO A 440 21.29 2.06 -7.29
C PRO A 440 22.01 2.25 -8.62
N ALA A 441 22.19 1.17 -9.39
CA ALA A 441 23.00 1.16 -10.60
C ALA A 441 22.58 2.19 -11.68
N ASP A 442 21.28 2.55 -11.72
CA ASP A 442 20.70 3.39 -12.78
C ASP A 442 20.43 4.84 -12.35
N ILE A 443 20.72 5.22 -11.10
CA ILE A 443 20.56 6.60 -10.63
C ILE A 443 21.93 7.29 -10.64
N GLU A 444 22.48 7.53 -11.83
CA GLU A 444 23.36 8.68 -12.00
C GLU A 444 22.47 9.92 -11.97
N ASP A 445 22.49 10.65 -10.86
CA ASP A 445 22.02 12.03 -10.75
C ASP A 445 22.82 12.90 -11.72
N THR A 446 22.57 12.75 -13.00
CA THR A 446 23.20 13.62 -13.99
C THR A 446 22.66 15.04 -13.81
N PRO A 447 23.47 16.07 -14.01
CA PRO A 447 22.98 17.44 -13.97
C PRO A 447 21.78 17.69 -14.91
N ALA A 448 21.64 16.87 -15.96
CA ALA A 448 20.52 16.90 -16.90
C ALA A 448 19.20 16.39 -16.28
N ASP A 449 19.25 15.35 -15.42
CA ASP A 449 18.03 14.83 -14.76
C ASP A 449 17.55 15.79 -13.67
N ARG A 450 18.48 16.45 -12.97
CA ARG A 450 18.12 17.55 -12.04
C ARG A 450 17.48 18.72 -12.77
N ALA A 451 17.97 19.07 -13.94
CA ALA A 451 17.38 20.14 -14.75
C ALA A 451 15.97 19.77 -15.23
N LYS A 452 15.76 18.54 -15.68
CA LYS A 452 14.42 18.05 -16.07
C LYS A 452 13.43 18.02 -14.90
N MET A 453 13.87 17.58 -13.71
CA MET A 453 13.01 17.63 -12.50
C MET A 453 12.64 19.06 -12.10
N VAL A 454 13.58 19.99 -12.18
CA VAL A 454 13.31 21.42 -11.90
C VAL A 454 12.35 22.00 -12.94
N GLU A 455 12.52 21.63 -14.20
CA GLU A 455 11.65 22.10 -15.29
C GLU A 455 10.26 21.47 -15.22
N ALA A 456 10.13 20.19 -14.87
CA ALA A 456 8.84 19.55 -14.64
C ALA A 456 8.08 20.21 -13.47
N LYS A 457 8.77 20.48 -12.35
CA LYS A 457 8.18 21.23 -11.23
C LYS A 457 7.73 22.64 -11.62
N ARG A 458 8.52 23.34 -12.46
CA ARG A 458 8.15 24.66 -12.97
C ARG A 458 6.88 24.60 -13.81
N LYS A 459 6.78 23.64 -14.75
CA LYS A 459 5.60 23.45 -15.60
C LYS A 459 4.35 23.12 -14.77
N THR A 460 4.49 22.30 -13.72
CA THR A 460 3.39 21.96 -12.80
C THR A 460 2.92 23.20 -12.05
N LEU A 461 3.84 24.01 -11.51
CA LEU A 461 3.51 25.26 -10.82
C LEU A 461 2.86 26.30 -11.79
N GLU A 462 3.33 26.40 -13.03
CA GLU A 462 2.74 27.26 -14.05
C GLU A 462 1.32 26.81 -14.43
N ARG A 463 1.07 25.48 -14.49
CA ARG A 463 -0.27 24.91 -14.72
C ARG A 463 -1.23 25.23 -13.57
N VAL A 464 -0.78 25.07 -12.33
CA VAL A 464 -1.58 25.40 -11.13
C VAL A 464 -1.91 26.90 -11.15
N ALA A 465 -0.93 27.77 -11.35
CA ALA A 465 -1.15 29.21 -11.42
C ALA A 465 -2.10 29.62 -12.59
N ARG A 466 -2.02 28.92 -13.73
CA ARG A 466 -2.94 29.14 -14.87
C ARG A 466 -4.37 28.71 -14.52
N ASN A 467 -4.53 27.60 -13.82
CA ASN A 467 -5.84 27.14 -13.37
C ASN A 467 -6.45 28.05 -12.29
N GLU A 468 -5.64 28.54 -11.36
CA GLU A 468 -6.07 29.54 -10.38
C GLU A 468 -6.54 30.82 -11.05
N ARG A 469 -5.80 31.35 -12.03
CA ARG A 469 -6.21 32.54 -12.81
C ARG A 469 -7.49 32.28 -13.61
N ARG A 470 -7.71 31.07 -14.14
CA ARG A 470 -8.97 30.69 -14.81
C ARG A 470 -10.12 30.61 -13.81
N ALA A 471 -9.91 30.05 -12.61
CA ALA A 471 -10.90 30.00 -11.55
C ALA A 471 -11.29 31.41 -11.05
N GLU A 472 -10.31 32.28 -10.85
CA GLU A 472 -10.54 33.67 -10.48
C GLU A 472 -11.32 34.44 -11.57
N ARG A 473 -10.99 34.25 -12.85
CA ARG A 473 -11.75 34.83 -13.97
C ARG A 473 -13.19 34.33 -14.00
N ARG A 474 -13.42 33.02 -13.75
CA ARG A 474 -14.78 32.47 -13.66
C ARG A 474 -15.54 32.99 -12.45
N ALA A 475 -14.88 33.18 -11.31
CA ALA A 475 -15.45 33.77 -10.10
C ALA A 475 -15.81 35.24 -10.32
N ALA A 476 -14.92 36.03 -10.96
CA ALA A 476 -15.17 37.43 -11.32
C ALA A 476 -16.31 37.60 -12.33
N LEU A 477 -16.44 36.69 -13.30
CA LEU A 477 -17.56 36.67 -14.26
C LEU A 477 -18.87 36.30 -13.59
N ARG A 478 -18.87 35.36 -12.63
CA ARG A 478 -20.05 35.03 -11.79
C ARG A 478 -20.43 36.21 -10.91
N ALA A 479 -19.47 36.90 -10.27
CA ALA A 479 -19.71 38.12 -9.49
C ALA A 479 -20.28 39.25 -10.33
N LYS A 480 -19.79 39.46 -11.56
CA LYS A 480 -20.37 40.44 -12.50
C LYS A 480 -21.79 40.07 -12.94
N LYS A 481 -22.10 38.78 -13.14
CA LYS A 481 -23.48 38.36 -13.47
C LYS A 481 -24.46 38.54 -12.29
N LEU A 482 -23.97 38.38 -11.05
CA LEU A 482 -24.79 38.60 -9.83
C LEU A 482 -24.89 40.08 -9.44
N GLY A 483 -23.92 40.95 -9.82
CA GLY A 483 -23.93 42.37 -9.51
C GLY A 483 -24.73 43.26 -10.48
N GLY A 484 -25.32 42.64 -11.52
CA GLY A 484 -26.08 43.36 -12.58
C GLY A 484 -27.57 43.60 -12.27
N VAL A 485 -28.05 43.34 -11.07
CA VAL A 485 -29.46 43.61 -10.69
C VAL A 485 -29.48 44.44 -9.40
N GLY A 486 -29.70 45.73 -9.58
CA GLY A 486 -30.24 46.52 -8.47
C GLY A 486 -29.43 47.74 -8.04
N MET A 487 -29.92 48.84 -8.51
CA MET A 487 -30.38 50.03 -7.81
C MET A 487 -29.43 51.21 -7.74
N GLU A 488 -29.76 52.18 -8.59
CA GLU A 488 -29.47 53.61 -8.38
C GLU A 488 -30.16 54.13 -7.11
N ILE A 489 -29.42 54.75 -6.21
CA ILE A 489 -29.94 55.86 -5.40
C ILE A 489 -28.77 56.79 -5.09
N GLY A 490 -28.95 58.05 -5.48
CA GLY A 490 -27.98 59.13 -5.38
C GLY A 490 -27.87 59.73 -3.97
N GLY A 491 -26.90 60.62 -3.86
CA GLY A 491 -26.83 61.54 -2.70
C GLY A 491 -25.43 62.13 -2.48
N ALA A 492 -25.29 63.38 -2.86
CA ALA A 492 -24.16 64.29 -2.72
C ALA A 492 -23.73 64.56 -1.27
N GLY A 493 -22.48 64.99 -1.08
CA GLY A 493 -22.11 65.80 0.09
C GLY A 493 -20.63 65.75 0.49
N SER A 494 -19.85 66.62 -0.09
CA SER A 494 -18.81 67.58 0.43
C SER A 494 -18.07 67.26 1.75
N GLY A 495 -16.74 67.43 1.69
CA GLY A 495 -16.04 68.28 2.69
C GLY A 495 -14.90 67.63 3.47
N ASP A 496 -13.76 68.08 3.13
CA ASP A 496 -12.61 68.61 3.92
C ASP A 496 -11.66 67.71 4.68
N GLU A 497 -10.46 67.81 4.19
CA GLU A 497 -9.13 68.18 4.74
C GLU A 497 -8.54 67.54 6.00
N ASN A 498 -7.27 67.15 5.82
CA ASN A 498 -6.12 67.14 6.72
C ASN A 498 -5.91 65.98 7.69
N ALA A 499 -4.88 65.21 7.40
CA ALA A 499 -3.56 65.19 8.11
C ALA A 499 -2.80 63.90 7.84
N GLU A 500 -1.57 64.05 7.44
CA GLU A 500 -0.48 63.08 7.39
C GLU A 500 -0.04 62.60 8.82
N PRO A 501 0.98 61.72 8.90
CA PRO A 501 1.49 60.58 8.09
C PRO A 501 1.95 59.36 8.90
N ASN A 502 2.49 58.35 8.16
CA ASN A 502 3.45 57.31 8.57
C ASN A 502 2.97 55.98 9.08
N GLY A 503 3.28 55.00 8.27
CA GLY A 503 3.37 53.60 8.66
C GLY A 503 3.31 52.68 7.43
N ALA A 504 4.41 52.59 6.67
CA ALA A 504 4.55 51.63 5.61
C ALA A 504 4.46 50.23 6.18
N THR A 505 3.49 49.46 5.74
CA THR A 505 3.32 48.05 6.07
C THR A 505 4.08 47.15 5.09
N ALA A 506 4.35 45.93 5.47
CA ALA A 506 5.09 44.97 4.66
C ALA A 506 4.46 44.68 3.28
N GLU A 507 3.20 45.06 3.07
CA GLU A 507 2.49 45.02 1.76
C GLU A 507 2.98 46.07 0.79
N ASP A 508 3.31 47.27 1.28
CA ASP A 508 3.82 48.35 0.41
C ASP A 508 5.23 48.10 -0.14
N LEU A 509 6.00 47.23 0.51
CA LEU A 509 7.32 46.80 0.03
C LEU A 509 7.25 45.65 -0.97
N PHE A 510 6.15 44.89 -0.99
CA PHE A 510 5.94 43.80 -1.92
C PHE A 510 5.43 44.31 -3.28
N ASP A 511 4.54 45.34 -3.28
CA ASP A 511 4.06 45.96 -4.49
C ASP A 511 5.12 46.77 -5.22
N ALA A 512 6.05 47.41 -4.49
CA ALA A 512 7.18 48.12 -5.07
C ALA A 512 8.24 47.19 -5.71
N ALA A 513 8.33 45.95 -5.30
CA ALA A 513 9.22 44.95 -5.90
C ALA A 513 8.63 44.35 -7.19
N MET A 514 7.30 44.28 -7.28
CA MET A 514 6.61 43.76 -8.47
C MET A 514 6.54 44.82 -9.61
N GLU A 515 6.58 46.12 -9.32
CA GLU A 515 6.63 47.17 -10.35
C GLU A 515 8.00 47.34 -11.02
N GLN A 516 9.09 46.79 -10.40
CA GLN A 516 10.43 46.85 -11.01
C GLN A 516 10.73 45.70 -11.97
N GLU A 517 10.01 44.59 -11.91
CA GLU A 517 10.17 43.47 -12.85
C GLU A 517 9.32 43.62 -14.14
N THR A 518 8.30 44.47 -14.14
CA THR A 518 7.43 44.68 -15.30
C THR A 518 7.91 45.76 -16.31
N ASN A 519 9.00 46.43 -15.99
CA ASN A 519 9.53 47.49 -16.88
C ASN A 519 10.70 47.07 -17.79
N ASN A 520 11.04 45.79 -17.84
CA ASN A 520 12.15 45.32 -18.67
C ASN A 520 11.76 44.38 -19.84
N GLU A 521 10.46 44.24 -20.15
CA GLU A 521 9.99 43.39 -21.26
C GLU A 521 9.05 44.13 -22.25
N ASN A 522 9.14 45.45 -22.38
CA ASN A 522 8.40 46.18 -23.41
C ASN A 522 9.33 46.97 -24.34
N ASP A 523 10.07 46.24 -25.19
CA ASP A 523 10.54 46.74 -26.46
C ASP A 523 10.48 45.60 -27.48
N ASN A 524 9.38 45.50 -28.18
CA ASN A 524 9.16 45.03 -29.55
C ASN A 524 7.74 44.46 -29.72
N ALA A 525 6.85 45.30 -30.18
CA ALA A 525 5.89 45.00 -31.25
C ALA A 525 4.89 46.15 -31.35
N GLU A 526 5.18 47.05 -32.28
CA GLU A 526 4.17 47.92 -32.88
C GLU A 526 3.35 47.16 -33.92
N ASN A 527 2.08 47.61 -34.05
CA ASN A 527 1.07 47.41 -35.12
C ASN A 527 0.24 46.12 -35.00
N ASP A 528 -1.06 46.16 -34.84
CA ASP A 528 -2.07 46.73 -35.73
C ASP A 528 -3.47 46.79 -35.07
N GLU A 529 -4.20 47.74 -35.60
CA GLU A 529 -5.52 48.26 -35.32
C GLU A 529 -6.68 47.27 -35.46
N ASP A 530 -7.72 47.56 -34.65
CA ASP A 530 -9.16 47.46 -34.93
C ASP A 530 -9.80 46.17 -35.47
N MET A 531 -10.70 45.61 -34.71
CA MET A 531 -12.15 45.59 -34.98
C MET A 531 -12.95 44.62 -34.07
N ASN A 532 -13.96 45.19 -33.48
CA ASN A 532 -15.32 44.71 -33.17
C ASN A 532 -15.66 43.23 -33.07
N ASP A 533 -16.25 42.96 -31.86
CA ASP A 533 -17.52 42.30 -31.57
C ASP A 533 -18.02 41.21 -32.54
N GLU A 534 -18.18 40.11 -32.00
CA GLU A 534 -19.35 39.29 -31.79
C GLU A 534 -18.95 37.83 -31.47
N ASP A 535 -19.23 37.48 -30.27
CA ASP A 535 -19.06 36.15 -29.73
C ASP A 535 -19.92 35.12 -30.46
N VAL A 536 -19.28 34.22 -31.14
CA VAL A 536 -19.80 32.87 -31.37
C VAL A 536 -18.80 31.94 -30.76
N VAL A 537 -19.14 31.41 -29.56
CA VAL A 537 -18.41 30.33 -28.92
C VAL A 537 -18.69 29.07 -29.73
N SER A 538 -17.73 28.65 -30.53
CA SER A 538 -17.73 27.35 -31.16
C SER A 538 -17.20 26.31 -30.21
N ASP A 539 -17.93 25.19 -30.08
CA ASP A 539 -17.69 24.02 -29.22
C ASP A 539 -16.52 23.12 -29.72
N ASP A 540 -15.50 23.62 -30.39
CA ASP A 540 -14.46 22.82 -31.04
C ASP A 540 -13.07 22.82 -30.31
N GLU A 541 -12.98 23.24 -29.03
CA GLU A 541 -11.72 23.21 -28.28
C GLU A 541 -11.61 22.00 -27.29
N VAL A 542 -12.33 20.91 -27.47
CA VAL A 542 -12.31 19.77 -26.55
C VAL A 542 -11.30 18.68 -26.97
N SER A 543 -10.65 18.78 -28.13
CA SER A 543 -9.85 17.68 -28.69
C SER A 543 -8.32 17.79 -28.53
N GLU A 544 -7.77 18.87 -27.95
CA GLU A 544 -6.32 19.00 -27.75
C GLU A 544 -5.85 18.64 -26.32
N ASP A 545 -6.77 18.52 -25.36
CA ASP A 545 -6.42 18.18 -23.97
C ASP A 545 -6.35 16.66 -23.70
N GLU A 546 -6.86 15.80 -24.60
CA GLU A 546 -6.86 14.33 -24.42
C GLU A 546 -5.53 13.67 -24.84
N GLU A 547 -4.77 14.24 -25.79
CA GLU A 547 -3.47 13.68 -26.19
C GLU A 547 -2.32 14.05 -25.23
N GLU A 548 -2.43 15.16 -24.47
CA GLU A 548 -1.40 15.52 -23.46
C GLU A 548 -1.45 14.65 -22.19
N THR A 549 -2.56 13.96 -21.91
CA THR A 549 -2.71 13.14 -20.71
C THR A 549 -1.99 11.79 -20.81
N ASP A 550 -1.87 11.21 -22.00
CA ASP A 550 -1.23 9.91 -22.19
C ASP A 550 0.31 10.01 -22.20
N GLU A 551 0.89 11.11 -22.66
CA GLU A 551 2.34 11.35 -22.58
C GLU A 551 2.81 11.70 -21.16
N GLU A 552 2.02 12.42 -20.37
CA GLU A 552 2.33 12.74 -18.98
C GLU A 552 2.21 11.50 -18.07
N ALA A 553 1.26 10.60 -18.31
CA ALA A 553 1.14 9.33 -17.60
C ALA A 553 2.39 8.46 -17.80
N ASN A 554 2.96 8.42 -19.01
CA ASN A 554 4.20 7.70 -19.32
C ASN A 554 5.46 8.30 -18.64
N GLU A 555 5.48 9.61 -18.35
CA GLU A 555 6.61 10.22 -17.60
C GLU A 555 6.64 9.80 -16.13
N TRP A 556 5.48 9.52 -15.51
CA TRP A 556 5.41 9.08 -14.11
C TRP A 556 5.78 7.61 -13.93
N GLU A 557 5.45 6.75 -14.88
CA GLU A 557 5.84 5.33 -14.89
C GLU A 557 7.36 5.12 -14.92
N ASN A 558 8.11 6.11 -15.40
CA ASN A 558 9.57 6.04 -15.61
C ASN A 558 10.41 6.71 -14.52
N ARG A 559 9.85 7.12 -13.39
CA ARG A 559 10.65 7.71 -12.30
C ARG A 559 11.55 6.64 -11.66
N PRO A 560 12.89 6.76 -11.82
CA PRO A 560 13.78 5.65 -11.48
C PRO A 560 13.79 5.34 -9.98
N LEU A 561 13.68 6.34 -9.10
CA LEU A 561 13.76 6.12 -7.65
C LEU A 561 12.53 5.39 -7.10
N PHE A 562 11.33 5.76 -7.53
CA PHE A 562 10.10 5.09 -7.12
C PHE A 562 10.03 3.64 -7.62
N ARG A 563 10.56 3.38 -8.83
CA ARG A 563 10.69 2.03 -9.37
C ARG A 563 11.65 1.16 -8.53
N HIS A 564 12.78 1.73 -8.08
CA HIS A 564 13.68 1.03 -7.17
C HIS A 564 13.04 0.74 -5.82
N LEU A 565 12.23 1.67 -5.30
CA LEU A 565 11.44 1.44 -4.08
C LEU A 565 10.45 0.28 -4.28
N ALA A 566 9.70 0.27 -5.38
CA ALA A 566 8.77 -0.81 -5.70
C ALA A 566 9.48 -2.16 -5.80
N ALA A 567 10.59 -2.23 -6.52
CA ALA A 567 11.41 -3.43 -6.63
C ALA A 567 11.85 -3.94 -5.25
N THR A 568 12.30 -3.03 -4.37
CA THR A 568 12.74 -3.41 -3.02
C THR A 568 11.60 -3.99 -2.19
N LEU A 569 10.46 -3.30 -2.10
CA LEU A 569 9.33 -3.73 -1.28
C LEU A 569 8.78 -5.09 -1.71
N VAL A 570 8.62 -5.30 -3.02
CA VAL A 570 8.07 -6.55 -3.57
C VAL A 570 9.08 -7.70 -3.43
N GLN A 571 10.35 -7.46 -3.73
CA GLN A 571 11.39 -8.50 -3.65
C GLN A 571 11.73 -8.86 -2.20
N GLN A 572 11.72 -7.91 -1.27
CA GLN A 572 11.83 -8.17 0.16
C GLN A 572 10.53 -8.74 0.77
N ALA A 573 9.43 -8.74 0.02
CA ALA A 573 8.10 -9.13 0.47
C ALA A 573 7.72 -8.44 1.79
N HIS A 574 8.08 -7.16 1.97
CA HIS A 574 7.91 -6.46 3.24
C HIS A 574 7.79 -4.95 3.05
N LEU A 575 6.88 -4.30 3.78
CA LEU A 575 6.63 -2.85 3.73
C LEU A 575 7.73 -2.01 4.42
N ALA A 576 8.50 -2.61 5.33
CA ALA A 576 9.53 -1.90 6.09
C ALA A 576 10.86 -2.69 6.06
N PRO A 577 11.54 -2.79 4.88
CA PRO A 577 12.83 -3.45 4.76
C PRO A 577 13.98 -2.52 5.18
N LEU A 578 13.90 -1.99 6.38
CA LEU A 578 14.84 -1.02 6.98
C LEU A 578 15.31 -1.54 8.35
N PRO A 579 16.44 -1.06 8.84
CA PRO A 579 16.83 -1.27 10.23
C PRO A 579 15.74 -0.80 11.18
N ILE A 580 15.46 -1.57 12.23
CA ILE A 580 14.43 -1.24 13.23
C ILE A 580 14.72 0.12 13.91
N ALA A 581 15.99 0.52 13.98
CA ALA A 581 16.39 1.84 14.50
C ALA A 581 15.91 3.00 13.59
N GLN A 582 15.80 2.76 12.28
CA GLN A 582 15.38 3.75 11.30
C GLN A 582 13.85 3.77 11.12
N LEU A 583 13.21 2.60 11.15
CA LEU A 583 11.77 2.44 11.11
C LEU A 583 11.34 1.42 12.16
N PRO A 584 10.93 1.86 13.35
CA PRO A 584 10.52 0.98 14.42
C PRO A 584 9.34 0.10 14.04
N VAL A 585 9.39 -1.17 14.43
CA VAL A 585 8.34 -2.16 14.19
C VAL A 585 8.03 -2.89 15.49
N TYR A 586 6.76 -3.15 15.77
CA TYR A 586 6.36 -4.07 16.84
C TYR A 586 6.73 -5.50 16.43
N TRP A 587 7.68 -6.12 17.13
CA TRP A 587 8.33 -7.37 16.72
C TRP A 587 7.37 -8.53 16.54
N GLU A 588 6.34 -8.65 17.38
CA GLU A 588 5.33 -9.70 17.26
C GLU A 588 4.26 -9.42 16.21
N HIS A 589 4.20 -8.18 15.68
CA HIS A 589 3.31 -7.77 14.61
C HIS A 589 4.01 -7.56 13.26
N ASP A 590 5.27 -7.97 13.12
CA ASP A 590 6.03 -7.85 11.89
C ASP A 590 5.36 -8.54 10.69
N HIS A 591 4.67 -9.65 10.95
CA HIS A 591 3.92 -10.39 9.93
C HIS A 591 2.85 -9.54 9.25
N ALA A 592 2.31 -8.51 9.91
CA ALA A 592 1.33 -7.60 9.33
C ALA A 592 1.93 -6.66 8.26
N LEU A 593 3.26 -6.53 8.22
CA LEU A 593 3.97 -5.73 7.21
C LEU A 593 4.43 -6.56 6.00
N ARG A 594 4.19 -7.86 5.99
CA ARG A 594 4.61 -8.75 4.89
C ARG A 594 3.75 -8.54 3.65
N LEU A 595 4.39 -8.53 2.49
CA LEU A 595 3.75 -8.53 1.17
C LEU A 595 3.79 -9.95 0.60
N TYR A 596 3.13 -10.88 1.30
CA TYR A 596 3.12 -12.30 0.92
C TYR A 596 1.76 -12.95 1.23
N PRO A 597 1.05 -13.45 0.22
CA PRO A 597 1.30 -13.33 -1.22
C PRO A 597 1.41 -11.86 -1.66
N ALA A 598 2.08 -11.61 -2.80
CA ALA A 598 2.20 -10.26 -3.35
C ALA A 598 0.80 -9.66 -3.59
N PRO A 599 0.47 -8.45 -3.09
CA PRO A 599 -0.81 -7.81 -3.31
C PRO A 599 -0.96 -7.35 -4.76
N HIS A 600 -2.17 -7.03 -5.21
CA HIS A 600 -2.40 -6.45 -6.53
C HIS A 600 -1.93 -4.99 -6.57
N CYS A 601 -2.20 -4.24 -5.52
CA CYS A 601 -1.80 -2.85 -5.42
C CYS A 601 -1.31 -2.51 -4.00
N VAL A 602 -0.25 -1.72 -3.93
CA VAL A 602 0.25 -1.08 -2.71
C VAL A 602 0.16 0.42 -2.89
N VAL A 603 -0.73 1.06 -2.15
CA VAL A 603 -0.80 2.51 -2.10
C VAL A 603 0.10 3.00 -0.97
N LEU A 604 1.15 3.71 -1.34
CA LEU A 604 2.11 4.31 -0.43
C LEU A 604 1.94 5.83 -0.43
N GLY A 605 1.36 6.38 0.63
CA GLY A 605 1.36 7.83 0.84
C GLY A 605 2.74 8.29 1.29
N ASP A 606 3.49 8.91 0.40
CA ASP A 606 4.84 9.43 0.64
C ASP A 606 4.93 10.87 0.13
N ARG A 607 5.44 11.78 0.97
CA ARG A 607 5.52 13.21 0.64
C ARG A 607 6.66 13.55 -0.31
N THR A 608 7.62 12.67 -0.47
CA THR A 608 8.83 12.98 -1.24
C THR A 608 8.63 12.91 -2.75
N GLU A 609 7.59 12.21 -3.19
CA GLU A 609 7.24 12.06 -4.59
C GLU A 609 5.79 12.49 -4.78
N GLN A 610 5.52 13.27 -5.80
CA GLN A 610 4.16 13.68 -6.15
C GLN A 610 3.64 12.75 -7.23
N GLN A 611 2.52 12.08 -6.98
CA GLN A 611 1.85 11.19 -7.92
C GLN A 611 2.84 10.29 -8.67
N ALA A 612 3.13 9.14 -8.14
CA ALA A 612 4.05 8.19 -8.76
C ALA A 612 3.40 6.82 -8.89
N LEU A 613 3.65 6.17 -10.03
CA LEU A 613 3.22 4.81 -10.34
C LEU A 613 4.43 3.98 -10.74
N ALA A 614 4.53 2.78 -10.21
CA ALA A 614 5.51 1.80 -10.64
C ALA A 614 4.93 0.41 -10.58
N LYS A 615 5.07 -0.35 -11.66
CA LYS A 615 4.70 -1.75 -11.70
C LYS A 615 5.93 -2.62 -11.54
N PHE A 616 5.87 -3.58 -10.62
CA PHE A 616 6.89 -4.57 -10.43
C PHE A 616 6.25 -5.95 -10.29
N GLU A 617 6.53 -6.83 -11.26
CA GLU A 617 5.86 -8.11 -11.44
C GLU A 617 4.32 -7.94 -11.47
N ASP A 618 3.60 -8.63 -10.58
CA ASP A 618 2.14 -8.57 -10.49
C ASP A 618 1.61 -7.47 -9.55
N THR A 619 2.49 -6.67 -8.95
CA THR A 619 2.13 -5.64 -7.97
C THR A 619 2.31 -4.25 -8.55
N GLU A 620 1.30 -3.43 -8.41
CA GLU A 620 1.38 -1.99 -8.68
C GLU A 620 1.66 -1.23 -7.38
N LEU A 621 2.64 -0.34 -7.43
CA LEU A 621 2.95 0.59 -6.34
C LEU A 621 2.53 1.99 -6.75
N VAL A 622 1.68 2.62 -5.94
CA VAL A 622 1.05 3.91 -6.24
C VAL A 622 1.33 4.90 -5.14
N ASN A 623 1.76 6.11 -5.47
CA ASN A 623 1.77 7.23 -4.55
C ASN A 623 0.75 8.28 -5.01
N PRO A 624 -0.33 8.53 -4.25
CA PRO A 624 -1.34 9.52 -4.62
C PRO A 624 -0.86 10.98 -4.53
N GLY A 625 0.32 11.21 -3.95
CA GLY A 625 0.84 12.55 -3.66
C GLY A 625 0.31 13.15 -2.36
N CYS A 626 0.56 14.44 -2.10
CA CYS A 626 0.15 15.14 -0.89
C CYS A 626 -1.05 16.04 -1.17
N PHE A 627 -2.25 15.60 -0.77
CA PHE A 627 -3.49 16.33 -1.04
C PHE A 627 -3.52 17.75 -0.46
N ALA A 628 -2.93 17.95 0.71
CA ALA A 628 -2.91 19.26 1.36
C ALA A 628 -2.02 20.29 0.65
N ASP A 629 -0.98 19.85 -0.08
CA ASP A 629 -0.05 20.75 -0.75
C ASP A 629 -0.49 21.09 -2.18
N ASP A 630 -0.79 20.10 -3.00
CA ASP A 630 -1.11 20.28 -4.42
C ASP A 630 -2.53 19.85 -4.83
N GLY A 631 -3.31 19.31 -3.90
CA GLY A 631 -4.64 18.80 -4.19
C GLY A 631 -4.65 17.46 -4.92
N SER A 632 -3.50 16.78 -5.02
CA SER A 632 -3.36 15.52 -5.74
C SER A 632 -4.05 14.35 -5.04
N PHE A 633 -4.64 13.46 -5.83
CA PHE A 633 -5.24 12.21 -5.36
C PHE A 633 -5.21 11.16 -6.47
N ALA A 634 -5.44 9.91 -6.10
CA ALA A 634 -5.50 8.80 -7.04
C ALA A 634 -6.88 8.15 -7.04
N VAL A 635 -7.29 7.65 -8.18
CA VAL A 635 -8.51 6.84 -8.36
C VAL A 635 -8.09 5.48 -8.89
N TYR A 636 -8.35 4.43 -8.12
CA TYR A 636 -8.12 3.05 -8.54
C TYR A 636 -9.41 2.45 -9.06
N ARG A 637 -9.36 1.85 -10.27
CA ARG A 637 -10.48 1.15 -10.90
C ARG A 637 -10.29 -0.37 -10.79
N PRO A 638 -11.03 -1.05 -9.92
CA PRO A 638 -10.84 -2.49 -9.71
C PRO A 638 -11.09 -3.35 -10.96
N ALA A 639 -12.03 -2.97 -11.83
CA ALA A 639 -12.38 -3.73 -13.03
C ALA A 639 -11.21 -3.84 -14.03
N THR A 640 -10.46 -2.77 -14.23
CA THR A 640 -9.31 -2.70 -15.15
C THR A 640 -7.97 -2.79 -14.42
N ARG A 641 -7.95 -2.59 -13.09
CA ARG A 641 -6.76 -2.43 -12.24
C ARG A 641 -5.91 -1.23 -12.62
N GLU A 642 -6.51 -0.22 -13.20
CA GLU A 642 -5.85 1.01 -13.59
C GLU A 642 -5.90 2.06 -12.48
N VAL A 643 -4.90 2.92 -12.45
CA VAL A 643 -4.80 4.05 -11.54
C VAL A 643 -4.81 5.33 -12.33
N GLU A 644 -5.76 6.19 -12.03
CA GLU A 644 -5.86 7.54 -12.60
C GLU A 644 -5.40 8.55 -11.55
N PHE A 645 -4.57 9.49 -11.96
CA PHE A 645 -4.15 10.59 -11.10
C PHE A 645 -4.96 11.86 -11.43
N SER A 646 -5.34 12.58 -10.38
CA SER A 646 -6.07 13.83 -10.51
C SER A 646 -5.60 14.85 -9.47
N ALA A 647 -5.89 16.11 -9.70
CA ALA A 647 -5.60 17.19 -8.77
C ALA A 647 -6.67 18.29 -8.84
N VAL A 648 -6.92 19.01 -7.72
CA VAL A 648 -7.89 20.10 -7.59
C VAL A 648 -7.24 21.38 -7.08
#